data_54e1b0205b1da171593417c6cd98028b
#
_entry.id   54e1b0205b1da171593417c6cd98028b
#
_cell.length_a   1.000
_cell.length_b   1.000
_cell.length_c   1.000
_cell.angle_alpha   90.00
_cell.angle_beta   90.00
_cell.angle_gamma   90.00
#
_symmetry.space_group_name_H-M   'P 1'
#
loop_
_entity.id
_entity.type
_entity.pdbx_description
1 polymer ?
#
loop_
_entity_poly.entity_id
_entity_poly.type
_entity_poly.pdbx_seq_one_letter_code
_entity_poly.pdbx_strand_id
1 'polypeptide(L)'
;MRSFLRLGLFLLTTSISFATAAAAQNVGVTGSVTDMSGAVLPGATIDATVAGLSVATTVAGPDGRYRIALAPGRLHQLRARMTGFGDEAFDLRTGSGSATHDFMLHIAAVADEVVVTAARIPESRSSTTESIAVFTAKDIQALGSTSLVDVLRMVPGLNVESTGREGALASLFARGGESDYNLVLIDGVRVNPSGGQFDFSRVSAAEIDRLEVVRGGQSSLYGSDAIGSVVQVITKRAAPGDAPRLIGSIEVGSFDTWRGDASVLGGAQRRVDYQLGAAYRGSEGAFQDILPEHDTFRQTSIDAGLGAILGDRTALRTGVRYANAKGKAIGPINYGSRDTGTAADTRDLSWHLDFSHRIAKRVNQTATVNYFRSYRLSADTIGDPTYRVYAILSGTPGAVFPNSPRLVRLLDQPAFAALQSGSQALGAGQFLATTNFGVSDFTSTTKTEFRRPAFKYQADTTWGGGQVLIGGYDYERETDPLNPGFLVENHAYFVQQQFRAKDRWLATAGVRLDHNSRYGNHASPKLSLGGLLVPYQQGPLSSVKVFSNIGRGIKNPTFGELYGSAFTDGNAALNPERARTVDAGAEITFGSQRVLARVTYFDNRFNDQVAFKSTGPGLDGKADFINIDGSKANGWELEGVLQRPIAGLTASVGYALVDTRVVAFVSTSEQFQPGQPLLRRPKHSAVLRANYARGPATVSFNLRYVGQRHDAAFLGLSAVVSPQFPTGRSVDITVNPGYTVSWLGGEVRLSRDVAAYVRVDNLADTVYESVLGYPGLPRSVVAGVRFNIAARR
;
A
#
# COMPACT_ATOMS: atom_id res chain seq x y z
N MET A 1 -8.44 34.89 1.41
CA MET A 1 -8.55 34.44 0.00
C MET A 1 -8.26 35.52 -1.05
N ARG A 2 -8.29 36.81 -0.74
CA ARG A 2 -7.98 37.90 -1.72
C ARG A 2 -6.51 38.31 -1.77
N SER A 3 -5.68 37.92 -0.80
CA SER A 3 -4.25 38.31 -0.73
C SER A 3 -3.30 37.33 -1.44
N PHE A 4 -3.71 36.10 -1.71
CA PHE A 4 -2.89 35.12 -2.43
C PHE A 4 -2.98 35.20 -3.95
N LEU A 5 -4.05 35.82 -4.48
CA LEU A 5 -4.21 35.98 -5.93
C LEU A 5 -3.33 37.12 -6.51
N ARG A 6 -2.82 38.05 -5.67
CA ARG A 6 -1.98 39.15 -6.14
C ARG A 6 -0.49 38.82 -6.20
N LEU A 7 -0.04 37.77 -5.51
CA LEU A 7 1.36 37.33 -5.57
C LEU A 7 1.63 36.38 -6.74
N GLY A 8 0.62 35.66 -7.22
CA GLY A 8 0.74 34.75 -8.38
C GLY A 8 0.76 35.47 -9.75
N LEU A 9 0.28 36.70 -9.82
CA LEU A 9 0.20 37.44 -11.09
C LEU A 9 1.45 38.33 -11.36
N PHE A 10 2.30 38.54 -10.36
CA PHE A 10 3.52 39.37 -10.53
C PHE A 10 4.74 38.55 -10.97
N LEU A 11 4.68 37.20 -10.96
CA LEU A 11 5.77 36.32 -11.41
C LEU A 11 5.63 35.85 -12.87
N LEU A 12 4.57 36.27 -13.60
CA LEU A 12 4.33 35.83 -14.99
C LEU A 12 4.72 36.86 -16.06
N THR A 13 5.36 37.96 -15.72
CA THR A 13 5.76 39.02 -16.71
C THR A 13 7.27 39.25 -16.82
N THR A 14 8.11 38.30 -16.35
CA THR A 14 9.52 38.31 -16.77
C THR A 14 9.64 37.66 -18.15
N SER A 15 9.76 38.47 -19.17
CA SER A 15 10.08 38.08 -20.54
C SER A 15 11.35 37.22 -20.56
N ILE A 16 11.20 35.93 -20.70
CA ILE A 16 12.33 35.03 -20.96
C ILE A 16 12.70 35.25 -22.42
N SER A 17 13.73 36.05 -22.65
CA SER A 17 14.40 36.11 -23.94
C SER A 17 15.03 34.75 -24.22
N PHE A 18 14.40 33.96 -25.06
CA PHE A 18 15.00 32.73 -25.60
C PHE A 18 16.15 33.14 -26.52
N ALA A 19 17.38 33.08 -26.00
CA ALA A 19 18.53 33.00 -26.89
C ALA A 19 18.37 31.74 -27.73
N THR A 20 18.28 31.88 -29.03
CA THR A 20 18.33 30.76 -30.00
C THR A 20 19.68 30.08 -29.84
N ALA A 21 19.77 29.08 -28.98
CA ALA A 21 20.91 28.19 -28.91
C ALA A 21 21.00 27.44 -30.25
N ALA A 22 22.09 27.58 -30.93
CA ALA A 22 22.40 26.79 -32.14
C ALA A 22 22.12 25.30 -31.80
N ALA A 23 21.27 24.66 -32.58
CA ALA A 23 20.89 23.26 -32.39
C ALA A 23 22.15 22.40 -32.55
N ALA A 24 22.74 21.97 -31.42
CA ALA A 24 23.83 21.01 -31.43
C ALA A 24 23.35 19.75 -32.10
N GLN A 25 23.96 19.34 -33.20
CA GLN A 25 23.56 18.15 -33.94
C GLN A 25 23.68 16.92 -33.03
N ASN A 26 22.57 16.16 -32.85
CA ASN A 26 22.58 14.95 -32.03
C ASN A 26 23.56 13.91 -32.57
N VAL A 27 24.27 13.26 -31.68
CA VAL A 27 25.13 12.12 -31.97
C VAL A 27 24.28 10.87 -32.12
N GLY A 28 24.38 10.19 -33.25
CA GLY A 28 23.74 8.90 -33.47
C GLY A 28 24.54 7.82 -32.74
N VAL A 29 23.92 7.15 -31.77
CA VAL A 29 24.48 5.92 -31.17
C VAL A 29 23.76 4.73 -31.78
N THR A 30 24.52 3.78 -32.31
CA THR A 30 23.98 2.56 -32.96
C THR A 30 24.56 1.33 -32.28
N GLY A 31 23.91 0.19 -32.48
CA GLY A 31 24.39 -1.12 -32.01
C GLY A 31 23.35 -2.19 -32.22
N SER A 32 23.64 -3.38 -31.74
CA SER A 32 22.73 -4.52 -31.74
C SER A 32 22.41 -4.96 -30.31
N VAL A 33 21.28 -5.60 -30.13
CA VAL A 33 20.88 -6.27 -28.89
C VAL A 33 20.76 -7.76 -29.17
N THR A 34 21.57 -8.55 -28.47
CA THR A 34 21.61 -10.02 -28.60
C THR A 34 21.41 -10.67 -27.24
N ASP A 35 21.07 -11.95 -27.23
CA ASP A 35 21.16 -12.79 -26.05
C ASP A 35 22.56 -13.44 -25.91
N MET A 36 22.76 -14.19 -24.83
CA MET A 36 24.04 -14.90 -24.58
C MET A 36 24.36 -15.97 -25.62
N SER A 37 23.41 -16.40 -26.43
CA SER A 37 23.64 -17.33 -27.54
C SER A 37 24.03 -16.62 -28.84
N GLY A 38 24.01 -15.28 -28.84
CA GLY A 38 24.19 -14.43 -30.01
C GLY A 38 22.93 -14.26 -30.86
N ALA A 39 21.77 -14.78 -30.42
CA ALA A 39 20.51 -14.53 -31.11
C ALA A 39 20.08 -13.08 -30.93
N VAL A 40 19.67 -12.44 -32.02
CA VAL A 40 19.16 -11.05 -32.00
C VAL A 40 17.86 -10.93 -31.21
N LEU A 41 17.66 -9.82 -30.52
CA LEU A 41 16.51 -9.54 -29.69
C LEU A 41 15.66 -8.37 -30.25
N PRO A 42 14.78 -8.66 -31.21
CA PRO A 42 13.87 -7.65 -31.78
C PRO A 42 12.88 -7.14 -30.70
N GLY A 43 12.67 -5.83 -30.68
CA GLY A 43 11.76 -5.22 -29.71
C GLY A 43 12.38 -4.89 -28.34
N ALA A 44 13.68 -5.13 -28.16
CA ALA A 44 14.42 -4.67 -26.98
C ALA A 44 14.36 -3.12 -26.91
N THR A 45 14.06 -2.59 -25.75
CA THR A 45 14.02 -1.14 -25.50
C THR A 45 15.37 -0.66 -25.00
N ILE A 46 15.92 0.36 -25.62
CA ILE A 46 17.15 1.05 -25.19
C ILE A 46 16.78 2.41 -24.64
N ASP A 47 17.03 2.62 -23.38
CA ASP A 47 16.74 3.84 -22.65
C ASP A 47 18.04 4.56 -22.28
N ALA A 48 18.15 5.85 -22.59
CA ALA A 48 19.28 6.67 -22.25
C ALA A 48 18.90 7.60 -21.10
N THR A 49 19.68 7.57 -20.02
CA THR A 49 19.45 8.43 -18.84
C THR A 49 20.61 9.39 -18.60
N VAL A 50 20.30 10.58 -18.06
CA VAL A 50 21.26 11.55 -17.52
C VAL A 50 20.85 11.86 -16.09
N ALA A 51 21.74 11.69 -15.14
CA ALA A 51 21.45 11.87 -13.71
C ALA A 51 20.22 11.05 -13.23
N GLY A 52 20.01 9.87 -13.80
CA GLY A 52 18.91 8.97 -13.45
C GLY A 52 17.57 9.29 -14.13
N LEU A 53 17.49 10.35 -14.93
CA LEU A 53 16.29 10.70 -15.72
C LEU A 53 16.44 10.26 -17.18
N SER A 54 15.42 9.59 -17.74
CA SER A 54 15.42 9.18 -19.14
C SER A 54 15.36 10.39 -20.06
N VAL A 55 16.28 10.44 -21.04
CA VAL A 55 16.43 11.55 -22.00
C VAL A 55 16.12 11.13 -23.42
N ALA A 56 16.16 9.84 -23.72
CA ALA A 56 15.80 9.27 -25.02
C ALA A 56 15.52 7.79 -24.86
N THR A 57 14.60 7.29 -25.66
CA THR A 57 14.27 5.86 -25.75
C THR A 57 14.15 5.45 -27.19
N THR A 58 14.61 4.26 -27.53
CA THR A 58 14.44 3.63 -28.85
C THR A 58 14.17 2.14 -28.69
N VAL A 59 13.73 1.50 -29.76
CA VAL A 59 13.42 0.07 -29.77
C VAL A 59 14.23 -0.60 -30.88
N ALA A 60 14.83 -1.76 -30.59
CA ALA A 60 15.56 -2.56 -31.56
C ALA A 60 14.63 -3.08 -32.66
N GLY A 61 15.08 -2.96 -33.90
CA GLY A 61 14.38 -3.45 -35.10
C GLY A 61 14.28 -4.97 -35.19
N PRO A 62 13.66 -5.50 -36.28
CA PRO A 62 13.56 -6.95 -36.49
C PRO A 62 14.91 -7.67 -36.60
N ASP A 63 15.95 -6.96 -36.94
CA ASP A 63 17.36 -7.43 -37.01
C ASP A 63 18.12 -7.25 -35.69
N GLY A 64 17.44 -6.87 -34.60
CA GLY A 64 18.03 -6.60 -33.29
C GLY A 64 18.85 -5.30 -33.23
N ARG A 65 18.94 -4.54 -34.33
CA ARG A 65 19.71 -3.28 -34.37
C ARG A 65 18.88 -2.11 -33.81
N TYR A 66 19.60 -1.20 -33.14
CA TYR A 66 18.98 0.03 -32.65
C TYR A 66 19.76 1.27 -33.08
N ARG A 67 19.09 2.40 -33.07
CA ARG A 67 19.66 3.72 -33.25
C ARG A 67 19.00 4.69 -32.28
N ILE A 68 19.79 5.36 -31.43
CA ILE A 68 19.33 6.38 -30.50
C ILE A 68 20.11 7.66 -30.72
N ALA A 69 19.44 8.81 -30.75
CA ALA A 69 20.05 10.11 -30.95
C ALA A 69 20.21 10.81 -29.60
N LEU A 70 21.47 11.14 -29.22
CA LEU A 70 21.82 11.70 -27.92
C LEU A 70 22.49 13.06 -28.06
N ALA A 71 22.37 13.91 -27.05
CA ALA A 71 23.06 15.20 -27.02
C ALA A 71 24.58 14.99 -26.92
N PRO A 72 25.40 15.70 -27.71
CA PRO A 72 26.84 15.57 -27.64
C PRO A 72 27.42 16.13 -26.33
N GLY A 73 28.64 15.68 -25.99
CA GLY A 73 29.40 16.18 -24.85
C GLY A 73 28.92 15.69 -23.47
N ARG A 74 27.89 14.83 -23.37
CA ARG A 74 27.30 14.42 -22.12
C ARG A 74 27.66 12.99 -21.75
N LEU A 75 27.57 12.69 -20.45
CA LEU A 75 27.61 11.32 -19.95
C LEU A 75 26.17 10.80 -19.90
N HIS A 76 25.87 9.83 -20.73
CA HIS A 76 24.60 9.11 -20.75
C HIS A 76 24.81 7.73 -20.15
N GLN A 77 23.86 7.24 -19.36
CA GLN A 77 23.76 5.82 -19.08
C GLN A 77 22.75 5.23 -20.04
N LEU A 78 23.20 4.38 -20.94
CA LEU A 78 22.37 3.57 -21.83
C LEU A 78 21.97 2.31 -21.09
N ARG A 79 20.69 1.95 -21.15
CA ARG A 79 20.17 0.72 -20.56
C ARG A 79 19.32 0.00 -21.59
N ALA A 80 19.72 -1.20 -21.94
CA ALA A 80 18.92 -2.09 -22.79
C ALA A 80 18.02 -2.97 -21.92
N ARG A 81 16.76 -3.09 -22.31
CA ARG A 81 15.74 -3.88 -21.62
C ARG A 81 14.88 -4.65 -22.62
N MET A 82 14.54 -5.88 -22.29
CA MET A 82 13.56 -6.66 -23.01
C MET A 82 12.80 -7.59 -22.05
N THR A 83 11.51 -7.73 -22.23
CA THR A 83 10.70 -8.65 -21.41
C THR A 83 11.26 -10.07 -21.48
N GLY A 84 11.64 -10.62 -20.35
CA GLY A 84 12.28 -11.93 -20.23
C GLY A 84 13.82 -11.89 -20.24
N PHE A 85 14.43 -10.72 -20.22
CA PHE A 85 15.87 -10.52 -20.14
C PHE A 85 16.24 -9.53 -19.04
N GLY A 86 17.37 -9.71 -18.38
CA GLY A 86 17.92 -8.76 -17.42
C GLY A 86 18.41 -7.49 -18.12
N ASP A 87 18.29 -6.37 -17.43
CA ASP A 87 18.74 -5.09 -17.95
C ASP A 87 20.27 -5.06 -18.01
N GLU A 88 20.82 -4.55 -19.10
CA GLU A 88 22.25 -4.23 -19.21
C GLU A 88 22.41 -2.71 -19.32
N ALA A 89 23.33 -2.14 -18.53
CA ALA A 89 23.60 -0.71 -18.51
C ALA A 89 25.05 -0.38 -18.88
N PHE A 90 25.22 0.64 -19.69
CA PHE A 90 26.50 1.12 -20.16
C PHE A 90 26.62 2.63 -20.09
N ASP A 91 27.68 3.16 -19.47
CA ASP A 91 27.95 4.58 -19.38
C ASP A 91 28.72 5.07 -20.62
N LEU A 92 28.07 5.89 -21.44
CA LEU A 92 28.62 6.44 -22.67
C LEU A 92 28.77 7.96 -22.56
N ARG A 93 29.99 8.46 -22.75
CA ARG A 93 30.20 9.89 -22.99
C ARG A 93 30.16 10.18 -24.49
N THR A 94 29.12 10.86 -24.96
CA THR A 94 28.96 11.21 -26.35
C THR A 94 29.98 12.28 -26.74
N GLY A 95 30.79 11.99 -27.79
CA GLY A 95 31.70 12.96 -28.45
C GLY A 95 30.95 13.77 -29.52
N SER A 96 31.69 14.28 -30.50
CA SER A 96 31.12 14.96 -31.69
C SER A 96 30.78 14.01 -32.85
N GLY A 97 31.24 12.76 -32.80
CA GLY A 97 31.01 11.73 -33.81
C GLY A 97 30.03 10.61 -33.35
N SER A 98 29.58 9.79 -34.32
CA SER A 98 28.74 8.61 -34.00
C SER A 98 29.48 7.63 -33.09
N ALA A 99 28.72 6.94 -32.20
CA ALA A 99 29.23 5.88 -31.32
C ALA A 99 28.51 4.57 -31.61
N THR A 100 29.17 3.45 -31.34
CA THR A 100 28.58 2.11 -31.45
C THR A 100 28.75 1.39 -30.13
N HIS A 101 27.67 0.73 -29.65
CA HIS A 101 27.71 -0.15 -28.50
C HIS A 101 26.70 -1.30 -28.70
N ASP A 102 27.16 -2.54 -28.52
CA ASP A 102 26.29 -3.71 -28.58
C ASP A 102 25.94 -4.18 -27.17
N PHE A 103 24.68 -4.49 -26.94
CA PHE A 103 24.18 -5.07 -25.68
C PHE A 103 24.00 -6.57 -25.81
N MET A 104 24.43 -7.30 -24.78
CA MET A 104 24.20 -8.74 -24.67
C MET A 104 23.36 -9.03 -23.43
N LEU A 105 22.05 -9.13 -23.61
CA LEU A 105 21.14 -9.36 -22.51
C LEU A 105 21.16 -10.80 -22.03
N HIS A 106 21.23 -10.99 -20.74
CA HIS A 106 21.01 -12.29 -20.11
C HIS A 106 19.51 -12.54 -20.00
N ILE A 107 19.07 -13.81 -20.07
CA ILE A 107 17.68 -14.13 -19.77
C ILE A 107 17.39 -13.66 -18.34
N ALA A 108 16.44 -12.74 -18.20
CA ALA A 108 16.10 -12.20 -16.89
C ALA A 108 15.52 -13.30 -16.01
N ALA A 109 15.92 -13.27 -14.75
CA ALA A 109 15.10 -13.86 -13.72
C ALA A 109 13.70 -13.22 -13.74
N VAL A 110 12.65 -13.98 -13.49
CA VAL A 110 11.29 -13.45 -13.16
C VAL A 110 11.38 -12.35 -12.09
N ALA A 111 12.50 -12.32 -11.38
CA ALA A 111 12.84 -11.39 -10.31
C ALA A 111 13.54 -10.09 -10.74
N ASP A 112 14.10 -9.99 -11.96
CA ASP A 112 14.99 -8.86 -12.33
C ASP A 112 14.33 -7.73 -13.10
N GLU A 113 13.08 -7.90 -13.54
CA GLU A 113 12.37 -6.88 -14.35
C GLU A 113 12.01 -5.60 -13.57
N VAL A 114 12.07 -5.60 -12.25
CA VAL A 114 11.57 -4.51 -11.44
C VAL A 114 12.67 -3.90 -10.58
N VAL A 115 12.87 -2.61 -10.78
CA VAL A 115 13.73 -1.79 -9.92
C VAL A 115 12.95 -1.44 -8.67
N VAL A 116 13.46 -1.80 -7.51
CA VAL A 116 12.83 -1.58 -6.20
C VAL A 116 13.43 -0.34 -5.55
N THR A 117 12.61 0.63 -5.22
CA THR A 117 13.05 1.87 -4.56
C THR A 117 12.77 1.91 -3.06
N ALA A 118 12.15 0.87 -2.51
CA ALA A 118 11.82 0.81 -1.08
C ALA A 118 13.04 0.83 -0.14
N ALA A 119 14.24 0.51 -0.65
CA ALA A 119 15.51 0.65 0.07
C ALA A 119 16.15 2.05 -0.01
N ARG A 120 15.42 3.06 -0.46
CA ARG A 120 15.87 4.44 -0.76
C ARG A 120 16.88 4.58 -1.91
N ILE A 121 17.24 3.49 -2.57
CA ILE A 121 18.01 3.48 -3.82
C ILE A 121 17.36 2.50 -4.80
N PRO A 122 17.45 2.77 -6.11
CA PRO A 122 17.01 1.80 -7.12
C PRO A 122 17.89 0.56 -7.08
N GLU A 123 17.28 -0.62 -6.90
CA GLU A 123 17.96 -1.91 -6.98
C GLU A 123 17.06 -2.96 -7.64
N SER A 124 17.65 -3.97 -8.25
CA SER A 124 16.87 -5.08 -8.81
C SER A 124 16.34 -5.98 -7.69
N ARG A 125 15.21 -6.64 -7.94
CA ARG A 125 14.63 -7.59 -6.99
C ARG A 125 15.58 -8.76 -6.68
N SER A 126 16.42 -9.16 -7.62
CA SER A 126 17.42 -10.22 -7.42
C SER A 126 18.52 -9.81 -6.46
N SER A 127 18.86 -8.52 -6.41
CA SER A 127 19.92 -7.98 -5.56
C SER A 127 19.46 -7.58 -4.16
N THR A 128 18.16 -7.61 -3.87
CA THR A 128 17.63 -7.32 -2.51
C THR A 128 17.47 -8.58 -1.68
N THR A 129 17.72 -8.46 -0.38
CA THR A 129 17.44 -9.50 0.63
C THR A 129 16.05 -9.36 1.26
N GLU A 130 15.33 -8.32 0.88
CA GLU A 130 14.03 -8.00 1.46
C GLU A 130 12.89 -8.85 0.89
N SER A 131 11.84 -9.03 1.71
CA SER A 131 10.58 -9.62 1.26
C SER A 131 9.71 -8.55 0.62
N ILE A 132 9.76 -8.45 -0.72
CA ILE A 132 9.13 -7.38 -1.48
C ILE A 132 8.08 -7.92 -2.44
N ALA A 133 6.93 -7.26 -2.49
CA ALA A 133 5.94 -7.41 -3.55
C ALA A 133 5.92 -6.13 -4.40
N VAL A 134 5.87 -6.28 -5.72
CA VAL A 134 5.82 -5.17 -6.66
C VAL A 134 4.69 -5.40 -7.64
N PHE A 135 3.91 -4.34 -7.90
CA PHE A 135 2.86 -4.31 -8.92
C PHE A 135 3.09 -3.12 -9.83
N THR A 136 3.26 -3.37 -11.10
CA THR A 136 3.32 -2.34 -12.14
C THR A 136 1.93 -1.86 -12.52
N ALA A 137 1.82 -0.73 -13.22
CA ALA A 137 0.55 -0.25 -13.78
C ALA A 137 -0.15 -1.34 -14.61
N LYS A 138 0.60 -2.16 -15.35
CA LYS A 138 0.08 -3.29 -16.13
C LYS A 138 -0.50 -4.40 -15.23
N ASP A 139 0.15 -4.71 -14.11
CA ASP A 139 -0.37 -5.70 -13.16
C ASP A 139 -1.64 -5.20 -12.49
N ILE A 140 -1.69 -3.93 -12.10
CA ILE A 140 -2.85 -3.27 -11.50
C ILE A 140 -4.01 -3.24 -12.48
N GLN A 141 -3.74 -2.93 -13.74
CA GLN A 141 -4.72 -2.97 -14.82
C GLN A 141 -5.26 -4.39 -15.05
N ALA A 142 -4.38 -5.40 -15.07
CA ALA A 142 -4.76 -6.81 -15.26
C ALA A 142 -5.61 -7.34 -14.08
N LEU A 143 -5.38 -6.83 -12.85
CA LEU A 143 -6.25 -7.10 -11.71
C LEU A 143 -7.64 -6.46 -11.85
N GLY A 144 -7.78 -5.45 -12.71
CA GLY A 144 -8.99 -4.62 -12.78
C GLY A 144 -9.22 -3.79 -11.51
N SER A 145 -8.16 -3.52 -10.72
CA SER A 145 -8.26 -2.83 -9.45
C SER A 145 -8.76 -1.40 -9.61
N THR A 146 -9.60 -0.96 -8.67
CA THR A 146 -10.12 0.41 -8.63
C THR A 146 -9.50 1.25 -7.52
N SER A 147 -8.92 0.57 -6.54
CA SER A 147 -8.28 1.20 -5.38
C SER A 147 -6.99 0.49 -4.98
N LEU A 148 -6.17 1.16 -4.19
CA LEU A 148 -4.98 0.55 -3.57
C LEU A 148 -5.34 -0.66 -2.70
N VAL A 149 -6.52 -0.66 -2.07
CA VAL A 149 -7.05 -1.78 -1.26
C VAL A 149 -7.10 -3.08 -2.06
N ASP A 150 -7.61 -3.03 -3.30
CA ASP A 150 -7.75 -4.22 -4.15
C ASP A 150 -6.39 -4.84 -4.47
N VAL A 151 -5.38 -3.99 -4.73
CA VAL A 151 -4.02 -4.44 -5.03
C VAL A 151 -3.36 -5.05 -3.78
N LEU A 152 -3.48 -4.39 -2.62
CA LEU A 152 -2.89 -4.86 -1.36
C LEU A 152 -3.51 -6.18 -0.88
N ARG A 153 -4.80 -6.40 -1.14
CA ARG A 153 -5.48 -7.68 -0.85
C ARG A 153 -4.88 -8.88 -1.59
N MET A 154 -4.13 -8.64 -2.67
CA MET A 154 -3.47 -9.68 -3.47
C MET A 154 -2.03 -9.96 -3.04
N VAL A 155 -1.53 -9.33 -1.98
CA VAL A 155 -0.19 -9.58 -1.42
C VAL A 155 -0.28 -10.60 -0.29
N PRO A 156 0.38 -11.77 -0.38
CA PRO A 156 0.43 -12.73 0.71
C PRO A 156 1.00 -12.15 2.01
N GLY A 157 0.45 -12.53 3.16
CA GLY A 157 0.88 -12.01 4.47
C GLY A 157 0.33 -10.63 4.82
N LEU A 158 -0.43 -9.99 3.90
CA LEU A 158 -1.21 -8.79 4.18
C LEU A 158 -2.67 -9.13 4.32
N ASN A 159 -3.29 -8.66 5.38
CA ASN A 159 -4.74 -8.71 5.54
C ASN A 159 -5.29 -7.27 5.51
N VAL A 160 -6.19 -7.00 4.56
CA VAL A 160 -6.84 -5.69 4.43
C VAL A 160 -8.32 -5.85 4.69
N GLU A 161 -8.77 -5.24 5.77
CA GLU A 161 -10.16 -5.26 6.22
C GLU A 161 -10.79 -3.88 6.02
N SER A 162 -12.05 -3.86 5.61
CA SER A 162 -12.82 -2.63 5.42
C SER A 162 -14.20 -2.74 6.02
N THR A 163 -14.76 -1.61 6.48
CA THR A 163 -16.07 -1.53 7.12
C THR A 163 -17.22 -1.41 6.11
N GLY A 164 -17.31 -2.40 5.20
CA GLY A 164 -18.45 -2.60 4.31
C GLY A 164 -18.35 -1.83 3.00
N ARG A 165 -18.95 -0.64 2.88
CA ARG A 165 -19.16 0.11 1.65
C ARG A 165 -17.88 0.49 0.87
N GLU A 166 -18.04 0.89 -0.37
CA GLU A 166 -16.94 1.48 -1.15
C GLU A 166 -16.41 2.76 -0.49
N GLY A 167 -15.08 2.92 -0.43
CA GLY A 167 -14.42 4.05 0.21
C GLY A 167 -14.57 4.10 1.73
N ALA A 168 -15.07 3.05 2.37
CA ALA A 168 -15.03 2.93 3.82
C ALA A 168 -13.60 2.74 4.32
N LEU A 169 -13.37 3.05 5.60
CA LEU A 169 -12.08 2.87 6.26
C LEU A 169 -11.50 1.48 5.98
N ALA A 170 -10.33 1.46 5.38
CA ALA A 170 -9.59 0.24 5.08
C ALA A 170 -8.28 0.20 5.86
N SER A 171 -8.16 -0.84 6.69
CA SER A 171 -7.02 -1.09 7.59
C SER A 171 -6.14 -2.21 7.05
N LEU A 172 -4.83 -2.04 7.10
CA LEU A 172 -3.85 -3.03 6.66
C LEU A 172 -3.16 -3.66 7.87
N PHE A 173 -3.14 -4.98 7.94
CA PHE A 173 -2.46 -5.77 8.96
C PHE A 173 -1.37 -6.62 8.29
N ALA A 174 -0.12 -6.19 8.40
CA ALA A 174 1.02 -6.88 7.81
C ALA A 174 1.61 -7.88 8.79
N ARG A 175 1.70 -9.16 8.41
CA ARG A 175 2.33 -10.23 9.23
C ARG A 175 1.91 -10.20 10.70
N GLY A 176 0.62 -9.98 10.97
CA GLY A 176 0.05 -9.95 12.31
C GLY A 176 0.28 -8.65 13.10
N GLY A 177 0.96 -7.65 12.55
CA GLY A 177 1.11 -6.32 13.15
C GLY A 177 -0.21 -5.53 13.21
N GLU A 178 -0.23 -4.40 13.91
CA GLU A 178 -1.34 -3.46 13.95
C GLU A 178 -1.43 -2.64 12.66
N SER A 179 -2.58 -2.02 12.42
CA SER A 179 -2.81 -1.27 11.16
C SER A 179 -1.98 0.00 11.04
N ASP A 180 -1.54 0.56 12.13
CA ASP A 180 -0.70 1.75 12.22
C ASP A 180 0.81 1.45 12.19
N TYR A 181 1.19 0.15 12.06
CA TYR A 181 2.58 -0.29 11.89
C TYR A 181 3.07 -0.23 10.45
N ASN A 182 2.27 0.31 9.55
CA ASN A 182 2.54 0.33 8.12
C ASN A 182 2.79 1.76 7.64
N LEU A 183 4.04 2.07 7.30
CA LEU A 183 4.39 3.35 6.71
C LEU A 183 3.92 3.42 5.27
N VAL A 184 3.21 4.49 4.92
CA VAL A 184 2.73 4.74 3.56
C VAL A 184 3.43 5.96 2.97
N LEU A 185 4.04 5.76 1.82
CA LEU A 185 4.68 6.80 1.03
C LEU A 185 3.96 6.97 -0.30
N ILE A 186 3.70 8.21 -0.70
CA ILE A 186 3.26 8.55 -2.06
C ILE A 186 4.32 9.47 -2.64
N ASP A 187 5.00 9.03 -3.70
CA ASP A 187 6.17 9.69 -4.30
C ASP A 187 7.23 10.14 -3.26
N GLY A 188 7.49 9.27 -2.25
CA GLY A 188 8.45 9.54 -1.19
C GLY A 188 7.96 10.43 -0.04
N VAL A 189 6.75 11.03 -0.16
CA VAL A 189 6.11 11.80 0.92
C VAL A 189 5.38 10.85 1.86
N ARG A 190 5.69 10.90 3.14
CA ARG A 190 4.97 10.15 4.19
C ARG A 190 3.57 10.73 4.37
N VAL A 191 2.53 9.90 4.21
CA VAL A 191 1.12 10.31 4.24
C VAL A 191 0.32 9.75 5.42
N ASN A 192 0.97 9.01 6.33
CA ASN A 192 0.36 8.66 7.61
C ASN A 192 0.21 9.92 8.49
N PRO A 193 -0.87 10.12 9.25
CA PRO A 193 -0.89 11.04 10.37
C PRO A 193 0.09 10.57 11.48
N SER A 194 0.34 11.39 12.49
CA SER A 194 1.29 11.07 13.57
C SER A 194 0.92 9.77 14.27
N GLY A 195 1.78 8.75 14.14
CA GLY A 195 1.59 7.39 14.69
C GLY A 195 0.25 6.74 14.32
N GLY A 196 -0.51 7.36 13.42
CA GLY A 196 -1.87 6.99 13.11
C GLY A 196 -2.03 6.07 11.93
N GLN A 197 -3.17 5.41 11.92
CA GLN A 197 -3.59 4.51 10.86
C GLN A 197 -3.83 5.28 9.55
N PHE A 198 -3.28 4.78 8.46
CA PHE A 198 -3.60 5.26 7.11
C PHE A 198 -4.85 4.55 6.58
N ASP A 199 -5.74 5.31 5.95
CA ASP A 199 -6.90 4.77 5.26
C ASP A 199 -6.55 4.47 3.80
N PHE A 200 -6.34 3.20 3.49
CA PHE A 200 -5.93 2.73 2.17
C PHE A 200 -7.00 2.90 1.09
N SER A 201 -8.25 3.15 1.48
CA SER A 201 -9.35 3.41 0.53
C SER A 201 -9.18 4.73 -0.24
N ARG A 202 -8.30 5.64 0.22
CA ARG A 202 -8.13 6.99 -0.31
C ARG A 202 -7.22 7.12 -1.52
N VAL A 203 -6.57 6.03 -1.95
CA VAL A 203 -5.69 6.04 -3.12
C VAL A 203 -6.37 5.30 -4.26
N SER A 204 -6.62 6.02 -5.35
CA SER A 204 -7.17 5.44 -6.57
C SER A 204 -6.11 4.59 -7.29
N ALA A 205 -6.48 3.42 -7.79
CA ALA A 205 -5.61 2.62 -8.64
C ALA A 205 -5.21 3.35 -9.92
N ALA A 206 -6.05 4.26 -10.40
CA ALA A 206 -5.80 5.06 -11.60
C ALA A 206 -4.58 5.99 -11.50
N GLU A 207 -4.19 6.40 -10.28
CA GLU A 207 -3.03 7.26 -10.03
C GLU A 207 -1.70 6.48 -10.06
N ILE A 208 -1.76 5.15 -9.88
CA ILE A 208 -0.58 4.32 -9.57
C ILE A 208 0.12 3.90 -10.87
N ASP A 209 1.40 4.22 -10.98
CA ASP A 209 2.31 3.62 -11.97
C ASP A 209 2.95 2.34 -11.43
N ARG A 210 3.37 2.38 -10.15
CA ARG A 210 3.96 1.24 -9.47
C ARG A 210 3.65 1.27 -7.98
N LEU A 211 3.35 0.10 -7.44
CA LEU A 211 3.21 -0.15 -6.01
C LEU A 211 4.33 -1.08 -5.55
N GLU A 212 5.05 -0.70 -4.52
CA GLU A 212 6.05 -1.51 -3.85
C GLU A 212 5.64 -1.73 -2.39
N VAL A 213 5.67 -2.98 -1.93
CA VAL A 213 5.36 -3.34 -0.55
C VAL A 213 6.51 -4.13 0.03
N VAL A 214 7.25 -3.51 0.94
CA VAL A 214 8.31 -4.16 1.71
C VAL A 214 7.72 -4.68 3.00
N ARG A 215 7.77 -5.99 3.22
CA ARG A 215 7.25 -6.64 4.43
C ARG A 215 8.34 -6.79 5.48
N GLY A 216 7.98 -6.61 6.75
CA GLY A 216 8.90 -6.62 7.89
C GLY A 216 9.41 -5.24 8.25
N GLY A 217 10.17 -5.15 9.35
CA GLY A 217 10.64 -3.88 9.91
C GLY A 217 11.65 -3.15 9.02
N GLN A 218 11.35 -1.89 8.71
CA GLN A 218 12.16 -1.01 7.87
C GLN A 218 12.57 0.30 8.59
N SER A 219 12.44 0.33 9.91
CA SER A 219 12.72 1.54 10.70
C SER A 219 14.16 2.02 10.61
N SER A 220 15.11 1.16 10.25
CA SER A 220 16.53 1.53 10.02
C SER A 220 16.73 2.54 8.88
N LEU A 221 15.79 2.63 7.95
CA LEU A 221 15.80 3.63 6.88
C LEU A 221 14.68 4.66 7.03
N TYR A 222 13.49 4.23 7.45
CA TYR A 222 12.28 5.04 7.38
C TYR A 222 11.82 5.61 8.73
N GLY A 223 12.40 5.14 9.85
CA GLY A 223 12.03 5.60 11.19
C GLY A 223 10.74 5.00 11.73
N SER A 224 10.01 5.81 12.51
CA SER A 224 8.74 5.41 13.13
C SER A 224 7.70 4.94 12.11
N ASP A 225 6.80 4.03 12.54
CA ASP A 225 5.67 3.44 11.83
C ASP A 225 6.04 2.41 10.74
N ALA A 226 7.34 2.21 10.48
CA ALA A 226 7.85 1.22 9.52
C ALA A 226 8.21 -0.11 10.21
N ILE A 227 7.43 -0.55 11.21
CA ILE A 227 7.70 -1.79 11.98
C ILE A 227 6.97 -3.01 11.43
N GLY A 228 5.90 -2.85 10.68
CA GLY A 228 5.14 -3.92 10.00
C GLY A 228 5.45 -4.01 8.51
N SER A 229 5.32 -2.91 7.80
CA SER A 229 5.64 -2.81 6.37
C SER A 229 5.91 -1.37 5.92
N VAL A 230 6.47 -1.23 4.72
CA VAL A 230 6.48 0.04 3.96
C VAL A 230 5.70 -0.17 2.67
N VAL A 231 4.68 0.65 2.46
CA VAL A 231 3.86 0.69 1.25
C VAL A 231 4.23 1.94 0.47
N GLN A 232 4.90 1.79 -0.65
CA GLN A 232 5.31 2.91 -1.49
C GLN A 232 4.51 2.94 -2.78
N VAL A 233 3.73 3.98 -2.94
CA VAL A 233 2.98 4.31 -4.16
C VAL A 233 3.81 5.27 -5.00
N ILE A 234 4.05 4.91 -6.24
CA ILE A 234 4.71 5.76 -7.23
C ILE A 234 3.65 6.13 -8.25
N THR A 235 3.41 7.43 -8.43
CA THR A 235 2.40 7.93 -9.35
C THR A 235 2.90 7.94 -10.79
N LYS A 236 1.97 8.03 -11.74
CA LYS A 236 2.28 8.07 -13.18
C LYS A 236 3.14 9.28 -13.51
N ARG A 237 4.13 9.08 -14.37
CA ARG A 237 5.03 10.16 -14.81
C ARG A 237 5.55 9.90 -16.24
N ALA A 238 5.98 10.96 -16.90
CA ALA A 238 6.70 10.86 -18.16
C ALA A 238 8.22 10.92 -17.95
N ALA A 239 8.97 10.53 -18.97
CA ALA A 239 10.38 10.80 -19.06
C ALA A 239 10.63 12.06 -19.91
N PRO A 240 11.74 12.82 -19.68
CA PRO A 240 12.16 13.88 -20.55
C PRO A 240 12.38 13.37 -21.99
N GLY A 241 11.62 13.91 -22.93
CA GLY A 241 11.65 13.48 -24.35
C GLY A 241 10.54 12.52 -24.77
N ASP A 242 9.73 12.06 -23.85
CA ASP A 242 8.50 11.32 -24.19
C ASP A 242 7.57 12.19 -25.04
N ALA A 243 6.95 11.60 -26.05
CA ALA A 243 5.88 12.29 -26.77
C ALA A 243 4.70 12.55 -25.83
N PRO A 244 4.05 13.73 -25.95
CA PRO A 244 2.84 13.98 -25.19
C PRO A 244 1.79 12.89 -25.42
N ARG A 245 1.16 12.41 -24.36
CA ARG A 245 0.10 11.40 -24.41
C ARG A 245 -0.99 11.69 -23.40
N LEU A 246 -2.20 11.40 -23.78
CA LEU A 246 -3.38 11.41 -22.90
C LEU A 246 -3.74 9.97 -22.57
N ILE A 247 -3.75 9.63 -21.31
CA ILE A 247 -4.18 8.32 -20.81
C ILE A 247 -5.34 8.51 -19.85
N GLY A 248 -6.26 7.55 -19.83
CA GLY A 248 -7.36 7.59 -18.87
C GLY A 248 -8.38 6.48 -19.09
N SER A 249 -9.42 6.53 -18.28
CA SER A 249 -10.55 5.61 -18.36
C SER A 249 -11.85 6.28 -17.93
N ILE A 250 -12.96 5.71 -18.40
CA ILE A 250 -14.32 6.02 -17.93
C ILE A 250 -15.01 4.69 -17.71
N GLU A 251 -15.64 4.52 -16.54
CA GLU A 251 -16.37 3.31 -16.20
C GLU A 251 -17.65 3.63 -15.42
N VAL A 252 -18.64 2.77 -15.64
CA VAL A 252 -19.94 2.77 -14.95
C VAL A 252 -20.25 1.38 -14.44
N GLY A 253 -21.03 1.27 -13.38
CA GLY A 253 -21.32 -0.03 -12.80
C GLY A 253 -22.45 -0.03 -11.78
N SER A 254 -22.63 -1.17 -11.14
CA SER A 254 -23.59 -1.39 -10.06
C SER A 254 -23.48 -0.34 -8.97
N PHE A 255 -24.54 -0.13 -8.22
CA PHE A 255 -24.65 0.84 -7.11
C PHE A 255 -24.49 2.30 -7.58
N ASP A 256 -24.96 2.59 -8.78
CA ASP A 256 -24.81 3.89 -9.45
C ASP A 256 -23.36 4.39 -9.41
N THR A 257 -22.45 3.44 -9.55
CA THR A 257 -21.03 3.73 -9.55
C THR A 257 -20.61 4.34 -10.89
N TRP A 258 -19.90 5.45 -10.82
CA TRP A 258 -19.19 5.97 -11.98
C TRP A 258 -17.78 6.44 -11.57
N ARG A 259 -16.81 6.23 -12.46
CA ARG A 259 -15.41 6.58 -12.27
C ARG A 259 -14.85 7.13 -13.57
N GLY A 260 -13.96 8.08 -13.44
CA GLY A 260 -13.22 8.61 -14.57
C GLY A 260 -11.86 9.11 -14.15
N ASP A 261 -10.87 8.85 -14.97
CA ASP A 261 -9.53 9.41 -14.81
C ASP A 261 -8.99 9.89 -16.15
N ALA A 262 -8.17 10.94 -16.09
CA ALA A 262 -7.41 11.42 -17.22
C ALA A 262 -6.07 11.98 -16.76
N SER A 263 -5.00 11.66 -17.49
CA SER A 263 -3.66 12.20 -17.22
C SER A 263 -2.98 12.56 -18.53
N VAL A 264 -2.44 13.78 -18.58
CA VAL A 264 -1.58 14.26 -19.65
C VAL A 264 -0.13 14.12 -19.18
N LEU A 265 0.65 13.36 -19.94
CA LEU A 265 2.05 13.07 -19.66
C LEU A 265 2.88 13.46 -20.87
N GLY A 266 4.07 14.05 -20.65
CA GLY A 266 4.95 14.36 -21.76
C GLY A 266 6.29 14.92 -21.36
N GLY A 267 7.18 15.04 -22.35
CA GLY A 267 8.50 15.66 -22.17
C GLY A 267 8.76 16.73 -23.22
N ALA A 268 9.54 17.71 -22.86
CA ALA A 268 9.96 18.78 -23.76
C ALA A 268 11.49 18.89 -23.79
N GLN A 269 12.04 19.11 -25.02
CA GLN A 269 13.49 19.35 -25.26
C GLN A 269 14.43 18.29 -24.63
N ARG A 270 13.94 17.08 -24.32
CA ARG A 270 14.67 15.99 -23.61
C ARG A 270 15.29 16.41 -22.27
N ARG A 271 14.78 17.47 -21.67
CA ARG A 271 15.25 18.01 -20.38
C ARG A 271 14.15 18.21 -19.37
N VAL A 272 12.94 18.34 -19.83
CA VAL A 272 11.77 18.60 -18.99
C VAL A 272 10.78 17.48 -19.20
N ASP A 273 10.21 16.98 -18.14
CA ASP A 273 9.01 16.15 -18.14
C ASP A 273 7.91 16.83 -17.32
N TYR A 274 6.67 16.56 -17.71
CA TYR A 274 5.50 17.08 -17.02
C TYR A 274 4.39 16.05 -16.98
N GLN A 275 3.56 16.19 -15.97
CA GLN A 275 2.39 15.36 -15.76
C GLN A 275 1.32 16.19 -15.09
N LEU A 276 0.07 16.00 -15.54
CA LEU A 276 -1.14 16.53 -14.92
C LEU A 276 -2.20 15.44 -14.97
N GLY A 277 -2.71 15.04 -13.81
CA GLY A 277 -3.71 14.00 -13.66
C GLY A 277 -4.90 14.47 -12.84
N ALA A 278 -6.06 13.92 -13.15
CA ALA A 278 -7.27 14.03 -12.35
C ALA A 278 -8.01 12.71 -12.36
N ALA A 279 -8.57 12.33 -11.22
CA ALA A 279 -9.43 11.16 -11.11
C ALA A 279 -10.63 11.47 -10.21
N TYR A 280 -11.76 10.92 -10.59
CA TYR A 280 -13.00 10.94 -9.81
C TYR A 280 -13.56 9.53 -9.70
N ARG A 281 -14.13 9.22 -8.53
CA ARG A 281 -14.94 8.02 -8.32
C ARG A 281 -16.10 8.35 -7.37
N GLY A 282 -17.26 7.81 -7.70
CA GLY A 282 -18.46 7.96 -6.91
C GLY A 282 -19.33 6.71 -6.93
N SER A 283 -20.10 6.52 -5.86
CA SER A 283 -21.11 5.47 -5.72
C SER A 283 -22.25 6.02 -4.86
N GLU A 284 -23.48 5.68 -5.19
CA GLU A 284 -24.63 6.00 -4.35
C GLU A 284 -24.84 4.98 -3.23
N GLY A 285 -24.03 3.90 -3.21
CA GLY A 285 -23.98 2.93 -2.12
C GLY A 285 -24.61 1.57 -2.45
N ALA A 286 -24.13 0.53 -1.76
CA ALA A 286 -24.55 -0.86 -2.00
C ALA A 286 -25.64 -1.34 -1.05
N PHE A 287 -26.00 -0.58 -0.02
CA PHE A 287 -26.91 -0.98 1.06
C PHE A 287 -28.18 -0.13 1.16
N GLN A 288 -28.59 0.47 0.03
CA GLN A 288 -29.75 1.36 -0.07
C GLN A 288 -31.06 0.70 0.38
N ASP A 289 -31.22 -0.61 0.17
CA ASP A 289 -32.42 -1.34 0.59
C ASP A 289 -32.49 -1.60 2.11
N ILE A 290 -31.38 -1.41 2.82
CA ILE A 290 -31.26 -1.70 4.26
C ILE A 290 -31.20 -0.40 5.05
N LEU A 291 -30.50 0.62 4.55
CA LEU A 291 -30.27 1.89 5.22
C LEU A 291 -31.35 2.89 4.86
N PRO A 292 -31.80 3.74 5.81
CA PRO A 292 -32.78 4.81 5.55
C PRO A 292 -32.24 5.87 4.56
N GLU A 293 -30.94 6.05 4.51
CA GLU A 293 -30.24 6.94 3.58
C GLU A 293 -29.14 6.19 2.84
N HIS A 294 -28.80 6.69 1.65
CA HIS A 294 -27.78 6.08 0.79
C HIS A 294 -26.39 6.17 1.43
N ASP A 295 -25.64 5.07 1.42
CA ASP A 295 -24.27 4.98 1.88
C ASP A 295 -23.29 5.55 0.84
N THR A 296 -23.51 6.81 0.45
CA THR A 296 -22.80 7.47 -0.65
C THR A 296 -21.31 7.64 -0.39
N PHE A 297 -20.54 7.56 -1.47
CA PHE A 297 -19.13 7.86 -1.47
C PHE A 297 -18.72 8.65 -2.71
N ARG A 298 -17.88 9.67 -2.54
CA ARG A 298 -17.31 10.48 -3.62
C ARG A 298 -15.87 10.83 -3.31
N GLN A 299 -14.99 10.63 -4.28
CA GLN A 299 -13.58 11.01 -4.16
C GLN A 299 -13.11 11.69 -5.43
N THR A 300 -12.39 12.79 -5.25
CA THR A 300 -11.67 13.51 -6.30
C THR A 300 -10.20 13.56 -5.94
N SER A 301 -9.31 13.28 -6.89
CA SER A 301 -7.88 13.54 -6.76
C SER A 301 -7.36 14.30 -7.96
N ILE A 302 -6.38 15.16 -7.71
CA ILE A 302 -5.66 15.93 -8.73
C ILE A 302 -4.18 15.83 -8.37
N ASP A 303 -3.36 15.55 -9.36
CA ASP A 303 -1.93 15.46 -9.20
C ASP A 303 -1.20 16.16 -10.37
N ALA A 304 -0.09 16.81 -10.06
CA ALA A 304 0.74 17.46 -11.06
C ALA A 304 2.22 17.27 -10.71
N GLY A 305 3.03 17.10 -11.73
CA GLY A 305 4.47 16.90 -11.57
C GLY A 305 5.26 17.61 -12.68
N LEU A 306 6.45 18.08 -12.31
CA LEU A 306 7.41 18.69 -13.20
C LEU A 306 8.80 18.18 -12.87
N GLY A 307 9.52 17.69 -13.87
CA GLY A 307 10.93 17.31 -13.76
C GLY A 307 11.79 18.12 -14.70
N ALA A 308 13.01 18.44 -14.30
CA ALA A 308 13.97 19.16 -15.11
C ALA A 308 15.39 18.62 -14.92
N ILE A 309 16.12 18.38 -16.02
CA ILE A 309 17.53 18.03 -16.04
C ILE A 309 18.35 19.30 -16.27
N LEU A 310 19.14 19.65 -15.26
CA LEU A 310 20.02 20.84 -15.27
C LEU A 310 21.48 20.40 -15.50
N GLY A 311 21.92 20.49 -16.76
CA GLY A 311 23.26 20.00 -17.13
C GLY A 311 23.33 18.46 -17.18
N ASP A 312 24.48 17.90 -16.81
CA ASP A 312 24.75 16.44 -16.94
C ASP A 312 24.67 15.68 -15.62
N ARG A 313 24.55 16.40 -14.52
CA ARG A 313 24.70 15.83 -13.18
C ARG A 313 23.58 16.20 -12.22
N THR A 314 22.69 17.09 -12.61
CA THR A 314 21.68 17.63 -11.71
C THR A 314 20.30 17.41 -12.27
N ALA A 315 19.38 17.01 -11.43
CA ALA A 315 17.97 16.91 -11.72
C ALA A 315 17.15 17.56 -10.60
N LEU A 316 16.09 18.24 -10.98
CA LEU A 316 15.06 18.76 -10.09
C LEU A 316 13.74 18.09 -10.42
N ARG A 317 12.98 17.73 -9.40
CA ARG A 317 11.62 17.22 -9.57
C ARG A 317 10.72 17.79 -8.48
N THR A 318 9.55 18.21 -8.86
CA THR A 318 8.51 18.60 -7.90
C THR A 318 7.20 17.94 -8.28
N GLY A 319 6.40 17.65 -7.28
CA GLY A 319 5.05 17.11 -7.47
C GLY A 319 4.12 17.61 -6.38
N VAL A 320 2.86 17.76 -6.74
CA VAL A 320 1.76 18.08 -5.83
C VAL A 320 0.61 17.12 -6.07
N ARG A 321 0.00 16.64 -5.00
CA ARG A 321 -1.21 15.83 -5.03
C ARG A 321 -2.21 16.39 -4.03
N TYR A 322 -3.43 16.59 -4.49
CA TYR A 322 -4.60 16.90 -3.65
C TYR A 322 -5.64 15.80 -3.81
N ALA A 323 -6.19 15.31 -2.70
CA ALA A 323 -7.29 14.37 -2.70
C ALA A 323 -8.36 14.80 -1.71
N ASN A 324 -9.62 14.71 -2.12
CA ASN A 324 -10.78 14.93 -1.27
C ASN A 324 -11.68 13.70 -1.36
N ALA A 325 -11.98 13.11 -0.21
CA ALA A 325 -12.91 11.98 -0.08
C ALA A 325 -14.04 12.35 0.87
N LYS A 326 -15.28 12.17 0.41
CA LYS A 326 -16.49 12.37 1.19
C LYS A 326 -17.31 11.10 1.15
N GLY A 327 -17.92 10.74 2.27
CA GLY A 327 -18.82 9.60 2.31
C GLY A 327 -19.52 9.48 3.65
N LYS A 328 -20.65 8.81 3.64
CA LYS A 328 -21.34 8.47 4.86
C LYS A 328 -20.69 7.27 5.53
N ALA A 329 -20.48 7.30 6.82
CA ALA A 329 -20.10 6.12 7.58
C ALA A 329 -21.35 5.28 7.85
N ILE A 330 -21.16 3.98 7.87
CA ILE A 330 -22.23 3.05 8.27
C ILE A 330 -21.80 2.32 9.53
N GLY A 331 -22.74 2.12 10.44
CA GLY A 331 -22.53 1.25 11.59
C GLY A 331 -22.57 -0.23 11.22
N PRO A 332 -22.54 -1.14 12.20
CA PRO A 332 -22.64 -2.58 11.96
C PRO A 332 -24.08 -2.98 11.58
N ILE A 333 -24.47 -2.71 10.33
CA ILE A 333 -25.85 -2.83 9.83
C ILE A 333 -26.41 -4.27 9.93
N ASN A 334 -25.54 -5.29 9.88
CA ASN A 334 -25.98 -6.67 10.09
C ASN A 334 -26.52 -6.91 11.53
N TYR A 335 -26.19 -6.06 12.47
CA TYR A 335 -26.70 -6.08 13.83
C TYR A 335 -27.83 -5.06 14.11
N GLY A 336 -28.35 -4.43 13.06
CA GLY A 336 -29.49 -3.54 13.15
C GLY A 336 -29.19 -2.06 13.23
N SER A 337 -27.91 -1.66 13.19
CA SER A 337 -27.54 -0.24 13.07
C SER A 337 -28.19 0.37 11.82
N ARG A 338 -28.72 1.57 11.98
CA ARG A 338 -29.34 2.38 10.92
C ARG A 338 -28.72 3.78 10.92
N ASP A 339 -27.40 3.81 11.22
CA ASP A 339 -26.63 5.06 11.22
C ASP A 339 -26.80 5.79 9.90
N THR A 340 -27.38 6.98 9.95
CA THR A 340 -27.73 7.81 8.80
C THR A 340 -27.07 9.18 8.85
N GLY A 341 -26.64 9.61 10.04
CA GLY A 341 -26.14 10.96 10.29
C GLY A 341 -24.66 11.13 10.05
N THR A 342 -23.89 10.07 10.24
CA THR A 342 -22.43 10.17 10.23
C THR A 342 -21.87 10.35 8.83
N ALA A 343 -21.22 11.48 8.61
CA ALA A 343 -20.50 11.80 7.37
C ALA A 343 -19.03 12.12 7.65
N ALA A 344 -18.17 11.69 6.75
CA ALA A 344 -16.74 12.02 6.77
C ALA A 344 -16.34 12.85 5.55
N ASP A 345 -15.56 13.92 5.75
CA ASP A 345 -14.90 14.72 4.71
C ASP A 345 -13.39 14.74 5.03
N THR A 346 -12.60 14.18 4.16
CA THR A 346 -11.14 14.14 4.31
C THR A 346 -10.47 14.82 3.13
N ARG A 347 -9.50 15.69 3.42
CA ARG A 347 -8.73 16.45 2.43
C ARG A 347 -7.26 16.32 2.71
N ASP A 348 -6.56 15.67 1.79
CA ASP A 348 -5.13 15.44 1.86
C ASP A 348 -4.41 16.28 0.79
N LEU A 349 -3.34 16.95 1.19
CA LEU A 349 -2.42 17.67 0.31
C LEU A 349 -1.00 17.18 0.58
N SER A 350 -0.33 16.69 -0.45
CA SER A 350 1.10 16.40 -0.41
C SER A 350 1.85 17.19 -1.48
N TRP A 351 3.05 17.63 -1.14
CA TRP A 351 3.95 18.31 -2.05
C TRP A 351 5.39 17.90 -1.77
N HIS A 352 6.21 17.78 -2.82
CA HIS A 352 7.63 17.53 -2.68
C HIS A 352 8.46 18.32 -3.71
N LEU A 353 9.71 18.57 -3.35
CA LEU A 353 10.77 19.05 -4.23
C LEU A 353 12.02 18.23 -3.98
N ASP A 354 12.46 17.51 -5.00
CA ASP A 354 13.66 16.70 -4.98
C ASP A 354 14.75 17.37 -5.79
N PHE A 355 15.90 17.52 -5.19
CA PHE A 355 17.15 17.91 -5.83
C PHE A 355 18.09 16.71 -5.83
N SER A 356 18.46 16.20 -7.01
CA SER A 356 19.43 15.12 -7.16
C SER A 356 20.65 15.63 -7.88
N HIS A 357 21.83 15.36 -7.33
CA HIS A 357 23.10 15.81 -7.92
C HIS A 357 24.17 14.72 -7.81
N ARG A 358 24.86 14.45 -8.92
CA ARG A 358 26.02 13.56 -8.96
C ARG A 358 27.30 14.37 -8.74
N ILE A 359 27.81 14.35 -7.51
CA ILE A 359 29.05 15.06 -7.14
C ILE A 359 30.25 14.49 -7.88
N ALA A 360 30.38 13.17 -7.95
CA ALA A 360 31.44 12.45 -8.59
C ALA A 360 30.89 11.23 -9.37
N LYS A 361 31.72 10.53 -10.14
CA LYS A 361 31.28 9.34 -10.91
C LYS A 361 30.53 8.28 -10.09
N ARG A 362 30.82 8.22 -8.79
CA ARG A 362 30.32 7.18 -7.87
C ARG A 362 29.56 7.74 -6.66
N VAL A 363 29.41 9.05 -6.58
CA VAL A 363 28.78 9.72 -5.43
C VAL A 363 27.56 10.49 -5.91
N ASN A 364 26.40 10.07 -5.47
CA ASN A 364 25.14 10.78 -5.68
C ASN A 364 24.68 11.39 -4.36
N GLN A 365 23.98 12.51 -4.45
CA GLN A 365 23.24 13.10 -3.32
C GLN A 365 21.83 13.47 -3.74
N THR A 366 20.92 13.38 -2.80
CA THR A 366 19.54 13.81 -2.97
C THR A 366 19.13 14.63 -1.75
N ALA A 367 18.55 15.78 -1.99
CA ALA A 367 17.90 16.59 -0.96
C ALA A 367 16.43 16.73 -1.32
N THR A 368 15.55 16.44 -0.36
CA THR A 368 14.09 16.50 -0.54
C THR A 368 13.49 17.41 0.49
N VAL A 369 12.70 18.37 0.06
CA VAL A 369 11.76 19.12 0.91
C VAL A 369 10.38 18.59 0.60
N ASN A 370 9.62 18.24 1.62
CA ASN A 370 8.25 17.81 1.41
C ASN A 370 7.30 18.36 2.47
N TYR A 371 6.03 18.36 2.14
CA TYR A 371 4.96 18.82 3.00
C TYR A 371 3.74 17.91 2.85
N PHE A 372 3.17 17.50 3.97
CA PHE A 372 1.90 16.78 4.03
C PHE A 372 0.93 17.49 4.95
N ARG A 373 -0.33 17.59 4.52
CA ARG A 373 -1.45 18.09 5.32
C ARG A 373 -2.63 17.16 5.12
N SER A 374 -3.25 16.76 6.23
CA SER A 374 -4.51 16.02 6.23
C SER A 374 -5.51 16.77 7.11
N TYR A 375 -6.67 17.09 6.57
CA TYR A 375 -7.81 17.62 7.32
C TYR A 375 -8.93 16.60 7.29
N ARG A 376 -9.50 16.31 8.45
CA ARG A 376 -10.63 15.40 8.61
C ARG A 376 -11.74 16.07 9.38
N LEU A 377 -12.94 15.94 8.86
CA LEU A 377 -14.18 16.25 9.53
C LEU A 377 -15.00 14.95 9.59
N SER A 378 -15.34 14.52 10.79
CA SER A 378 -16.38 13.51 11.01
C SER A 378 -17.52 14.19 11.74
N ALA A 379 -18.70 14.17 11.16
CA ALA A 379 -19.87 14.79 11.74
C ALA A 379 -21.02 13.79 11.72
N ASP A 380 -21.58 13.57 12.88
CA ASP A 380 -22.87 12.93 13.05
C ASP A 380 -23.86 14.01 13.45
N THR A 381 -24.81 14.31 12.57
CA THR A 381 -25.70 15.46 12.69
C THR A 381 -27.11 15.07 13.05
N ILE A 382 -27.44 13.78 13.03
CA ILE A 382 -28.76 13.24 13.28
C ILE A 382 -28.59 12.05 14.22
N GLY A 383 -29.16 12.13 15.42
CA GLY A 383 -29.18 11.00 16.34
C GLY A 383 -30.02 9.86 15.76
N ASP A 384 -29.44 8.69 15.66
CA ASP A 384 -30.12 7.52 15.14
C ASP A 384 -31.17 6.94 16.09
N PRO A 385 -32.20 6.27 15.56
CA PRO A 385 -33.16 5.55 16.40
C PRO A 385 -32.44 4.52 17.27
N THR A 386 -32.76 4.51 18.56
CA THR A 386 -32.29 3.48 19.49
C THR A 386 -32.70 2.10 18.98
N TYR A 387 -31.75 1.20 18.81
CA TYR A 387 -32.01 -0.17 18.39
C TYR A 387 -31.57 -1.19 19.45
N ARG A 388 -32.16 -2.37 19.42
CA ARG A 388 -31.71 -3.52 20.21
C ARG A 388 -31.38 -4.68 19.29
N VAL A 389 -30.31 -5.35 19.59
CA VAL A 389 -29.97 -6.59 18.90
C VAL A 389 -30.60 -7.75 19.64
N TYR A 390 -31.32 -8.58 18.90
CA TYR A 390 -31.91 -9.83 19.39
C TYR A 390 -31.31 -10.96 18.56
N ALA A 391 -30.72 -11.95 19.22
CA ALA A 391 -30.00 -13.01 18.53
C ALA A 391 -30.21 -14.39 19.13
N ILE A 392 -30.15 -15.42 18.29
CA ILE A 392 -29.85 -16.79 18.68
C ILE A 392 -28.35 -17.01 18.50
N LEU A 393 -27.70 -17.43 19.55
CA LEU A 393 -26.29 -17.84 19.55
C LEU A 393 -26.20 -19.34 19.85
N SER A 394 -25.13 -20.00 19.37
CA SER A 394 -24.76 -21.36 19.72
C SER A 394 -23.41 -21.41 20.40
N GLY A 395 -23.27 -22.28 21.41
CA GLY A 395 -22.05 -22.42 22.21
C GLY A 395 -22.30 -22.18 23.69
N THR A 396 -21.23 -21.84 24.41
CA THR A 396 -21.30 -21.58 25.86
C THR A 396 -21.12 -20.06 26.08
N PRO A 397 -22.09 -19.38 26.74
CA PRO A 397 -21.91 -17.97 27.10
C PRO A 397 -20.66 -17.78 27.95
N GLY A 398 -19.85 -16.71 27.60
CA GLY A 398 -18.58 -16.41 28.26
C GLY A 398 -17.40 -17.27 27.82
N ALA A 399 -17.59 -18.19 26.85
CA ALA A 399 -16.47 -18.88 26.22
C ALA A 399 -15.73 -17.91 25.27
N VAL A 400 -14.38 -18.00 25.25
CA VAL A 400 -13.51 -17.16 24.43
C VAL A 400 -13.06 -17.90 23.16
N PHE A 401 -12.55 -17.15 22.19
CA PHE A 401 -12.03 -17.72 20.94
C PHE A 401 -11.02 -18.87 21.20
N PRO A 402 -11.05 -19.99 20.45
CA PRO A 402 -11.90 -20.28 19.29
C PRO A 402 -13.30 -20.82 19.65
N ASN A 403 -13.63 -20.96 20.92
CA ASN A 403 -14.88 -21.55 21.39
C ASN A 403 -15.97 -20.50 21.72
N SER A 404 -15.74 -19.25 21.35
CA SER A 404 -16.71 -18.16 21.54
C SER A 404 -18.04 -18.49 20.90
N PRO A 405 -19.15 -18.01 21.48
CA PRO A 405 -20.46 -18.18 20.89
C PRO A 405 -20.52 -17.68 19.46
N ARG A 406 -21.25 -18.39 18.61
CA ARG A 406 -21.44 -18.07 17.20
C ARG A 406 -22.85 -17.60 16.95
N LEU A 407 -22.99 -16.57 16.12
CA LEU A 407 -24.27 -16.10 15.66
C LEU A 407 -24.94 -17.21 14.80
N VAL A 408 -26.15 -17.64 15.17
CA VAL A 408 -26.98 -18.49 14.36
C VAL A 408 -27.90 -17.67 13.46
N ARG A 409 -28.64 -16.72 14.05
CA ARG A 409 -29.39 -15.70 13.31
C ARG A 409 -29.77 -14.53 14.20
N LEU A 410 -30.03 -13.40 13.57
CA LEU A 410 -30.68 -12.26 14.19
C LEU A 410 -32.18 -12.46 14.18
N LEU A 411 -32.86 -11.88 15.16
CA LEU A 411 -34.31 -11.96 15.34
C LEU A 411 -34.92 -10.56 15.32
N ASP A 412 -36.13 -10.46 14.85
CA ASP A 412 -37.00 -9.33 15.20
C ASP A 412 -37.55 -9.50 16.63
N GLN A 413 -38.13 -8.45 17.19
CA GLN A 413 -38.68 -8.46 18.55
C GLN A 413 -39.80 -9.50 18.73
N PRO A 414 -40.75 -9.66 17.80
CA PRO A 414 -41.79 -10.70 17.93
C PRO A 414 -41.23 -12.14 17.98
N ALA A 415 -40.30 -12.48 17.07
CA ALA A 415 -39.65 -13.79 17.06
C ALA A 415 -38.83 -14.05 18.32
N PHE A 416 -38.13 -13.03 18.83
CA PHE A 416 -37.42 -13.11 20.09
C PHE A 416 -38.37 -13.39 21.27
N ALA A 417 -39.46 -12.64 21.37
CA ALA A 417 -40.47 -12.82 22.41
C ALA A 417 -41.12 -14.22 22.37
N ALA A 418 -41.38 -14.78 21.18
CA ALA A 418 -41.91 -16.11 21.00
C ALA A 418 -40.98 -17.20 21.53
N LEU A 419 -39.68 -17.08 21.26
CA LEU A 419 -38.64 -17.98 21.77
C LEU A 419 -38.41 -17.80 23.27
N GLN A 420 -38.45 -16.57 23.77
CA GLN A 420 -38.29 -16.27 25.18
C GLN A 420 -39.44 -16.80 26.03
N SER A 421 -40.70 -16.75 25.54
CA SER A 421 -41.88 -17.30 26.20
C SER A 421 -41.96 -18.83 26.14
N GLY A 422 -41.08 -19.48 25.39
CA GLY A 422 -41.13 -20.92 25.20
C GLY A 422 -42.20 -21.41 24.20
N SER A 423 -42.88 -20.48 23.51
CA SER A 423 -43.82 -20.84 22.44
C SER A 423 -43.13 -21.42 21.20
N GLN A 424 -41.82 -21.20 21.07
CA GLN A 424 -40.92 -21.82 20.11
C GLN A 424 -39.72 -22.40 20.86
N ALA A 425 -39.17 -23.53 20.38
CA ALA A 425 -38.00 -24.17 20.99
C ALA A 425 -36.69 -23.72 20.31
N LEU A 426 -35.64 -23.54 21.11
CA LEU A 426 -34.28 -23.38 20.66
C LEU A 426 -33.67 -24.73 20.26
N GLY A 427 -32.75 -24.73 19.31
CA GLY A 427 -31.94 -25.89 18.98
C GLY A 427 -30.98 -26.28 20.11
N ALA A 428 -30.46 -27.49 20.08
CA ALA A 428 -29.48 -27.97 21.05
C ALA A 428 -28.23 -27.08 21.08
N GLY A 429 -27.81 -26.66 22.27
CA GLY A 429 -26.68 -25.78 22.48
C GLY A 429 -26.88 -24.33 22.03
N GLN A 430 -28.12 -23.94 21.71
CA GLN A 430 -28.48 -22.56 21.38
C GLN A 430 -29.04 -21.82 22.61
N PHE A 431 -28.84 -20.53 22.63
CA PHE A 431 -29.37 -19.63 23.65
C PHE A 431 -29.75 -18.26 23.07
N LEU A 432 -30.60 -17.54 23.75
CA LEU A 432 -31.00 -16.19 23.40
C LEU A 432 -30.02 -15.16 23.98
N ALA A 433 -29.68 -14.13 23.20
CA ALA A 433 -28.93 -13.00 23.66
C ALA A 433 -29.53 -11.67 23.15
N THR A 434 -29.35 -10.61 23.92
CA THR A 434 -29.79 -9.28 23.56
C THR A 434 -28.85 -8.23 24.16
N THR A 435 -28.88 -7.02 23.62
CA THR A 435 -28.23 -5.86 24.27
C THR A 435 -28.98 -5.49 25.54
N ASN A 436 -28.24 -5.21 26.63
CA ASN A 436 -28.83 -4.87 27.94
C ASN A 436 -29.64 -3.57 27.89
N PHE A 437 -29.22 -2.62 27.08
CA PHE A 437 -29.89 -1.35 26.83
C PHE A 437 -29.95 -1.10 25.33
N GLY A 438 -30.79 -0.19 24.89
CA GLY A 438 -30.82 0.20 23.49
C GLY A 438 -29.48 0.80 23.11
N VAL A 439 -28.96 0.36 21.96
CA VAL A 439 -27.81 1.00 21.33
C VAL A 439 -28.33 2.30 20.70
N SER A 440 -27.76 3.40 21.11
CA SER A 440 -28.06 4.74 20.55
C SER A 440 -26.72 5.41 20.27
N ASP A 441 -26.72 6.22 19.25
CA ASP A 441 -25.64 7.16 19.05
C ASP A 441 -26.11 8.61 19.38
N PHE A 442 -25.18 9.52 19.39
CA PHE A 442 -25.47 10.93 19.70
C PHE A 442 -24.74 11.79 18.69
N THR A 443 -25.36 12.92 18.37
CA THR A 443 -24.76 13.89 17.46
C THR A 443 -23.40 14.33 17.94
N SER A 444 -22.43 14.28 17.06
CA SER A 444 -21.05 14.67 17.35
C SER A 444 -20.37 15.30 16.14
N THR A 445 -19.42 16.14 16.39
CA THR A 445 -18.56 16.69 15.33
C THR A 445 -17.12 16.72 15.78
N THR A 446 -16.28 15.98 15.08
CA THR A 446 -14.84 15.92 15.34
C THR A 446 -14.08 16.49 14.14
N LYS A 447 -13.16 17.41 14.42
CA LYS A 447 -12.25 17.98 13.42
C LYS A 447 -10.83 17.70 13.86
N THR A 448 -10.01 17.21 12.92
CA THR A 448 -8.57 17.06 13.13
C THR A 448 -7.82 17.64 11.94
N GLU A 449 -6.70 18.28 12.20
CA GLU A 449 -5.81 18.79 11.16
C GLU A 449 -4.39 18.39 11.51
N PHE A 450 -3.74 17.70 10.60
CA PHE A 450 -2.37 17.25 10.74
C PHE A 450 -1.49 17.91 9.66
N ARG A 451 -0.32 18.42 10.05
CA ARG A 451 0.68 18.99 9.14
C ARG A 451 2.06 18.44 9.43
N ARG A 452 2.79 18.10 8.35
CA ARG A 452 4.17 17.63 8.42
C ARG A 452 5.03 18.26 7.33
N PRO A 453 5.70 19.40 7.57
CA PRO A 453 6.88 19.78 6.81
C PRO A 453 8.05 18.84 7.15
N ALA A 454 8.84 18.47 6.14
CA ALA A 454 10.01 17.63 6.31
C ALA A 454 11.13 17.98 5.35
N PHE A 455 12.36 17.72 5.79
CA PHE A 455 13.56 17.80 4.99
C PHE A 455 14.33 16.49 5.11
N LYS A 456 14.78 15.96 3.97
CA LYS A 456 15.57 14.74 3.91
C LYS A 456 16.81 14.98 3.06
N TYR A 457 17.95 14.53 3.54
CA TYR A 457 19.20 14.53 2.79
C TYR A 457 19.78 13.13 2.80
N GLN A 458 20.23 12.67 1.63
CA GLN A 458 20.90 11.38 1.47
C GLN A 458 22.08 11.56 0.53
N ALA A 459 23.17 10.89 0.86
CA ALA A 459 24.27 10.65 -0.05
C ALA A 459 24.53 9.15 -0.17
N ASP A 460 24.77 8.69 -1.38
CA ASP A 460 25.18 7.32 -1.64
C ASP A 460 26.43 7.26 -2.49
N THR A 461 27.25 6.23 -2.23
CA THR A 461 28.46 5.97 -3.00
C THR A 461 28.62 4.50 -3.29
N THR A 462 29.11 4.21 -4.50
CA THR A 462 29.43 2.85 -4.93
C THR A 462 30.92 2.70 -5.15
N TRP A 463 31.49 1.61 -4.67
CA TRP A 463 32.91 1.27 -4.93
C TRP A 463 33.12 -0.22 -5.16
N GLY A 464 34.32 -0.65 -5.53
CA GLY A 464 34.85 -1.98 -5.76
C GLY A 464 33.85 -3.14 -5.72
N GLY A 465 33.42 -3.70 -6.85
CA GLY A 465 32.57 -4.89 -6.91
C GLY A 465 31.09 -4.67 -6.52
N GLY A 466 30.59 -3.43 -6.61
CA GLY A 466 29.16 -3.13 -6.35
C GLY A 466 28.81 -2.94 -4.86
N GLN A 467 29.78 -2.60 -4.01
CA GLN A 467 29.54 -2.15 -2.64
C GLN A 467 28.82 -0.82 -2.65
N VAL A 468 27.82 -0.63 -1.77
CA VAL A 468 27.06 0.62 -1.67
C VAL A 468 27.02 1.11 -0.22
N LEU A 469 27.44 2.35 0.03
CA LEU A 469 27.24 3.03 1.30
C LEU A 469 26.20 4.12 1.10
N ILE A 470 25.22 4.17 1.98
CA ILE A 470 24.19 5.19 2.03
C ILE A 470 24.25 5.84 3.40
N GLY A 471 24.21 7.16 3.45
CA GLY A 471 24.10 7.91 4.70
C GLY A 471 23.22 9.13 4.52
N GLY A 472 22.56 9.55 5.58
CA GLY A 472 21.66 10.67 5.45
C GLY A 472 21.15 11.24 6.77
N TYR A 473 20.36 12.29 6.62
CA TYR A 473 19.69 13.02 7.69
C TYR A 473 18.26 13.31 7.30
N ASP A 474 17.32 13.07 8.21
CA ASP A 474 15.90 13.39 8.06
C ASP A 474 15.47 14.33 9.20
N TYR A 475 14.72 15.36 8.86
CA TYR A 475 14.00 16.23 9.80
C TYR A 475 12.52 16.19 9.49
N GLU A 476 11.69 16.00 10.51
CA GLU A 476 10.23 16.06 10.40
C GLU A 476 9.67 16.86 11.59
N ARG A 477 8.68 17.71 11.32
CA ARG A 477 7.91 18.41 12.32
C ARG A 477 6.43 18.12 12.16
N GLU A 478 5.78 17.63 13.20
CA GLU A 478 4.37 17.24 13.21
C GLU A 478 3.59 18.19 14.12
N THR A 479 2.47 18.70 13.60
CA THR A 479 1.61 19.64 14.33
C THR A 479 0.14 19.40 14.05
N ASP A 480 -0.71 19.70 15.03
CA ASP A 480 -2.14 19.88 14.85
C ASP A 480 -2.50 21.36 15.09
N PRO A 481 -2.80 22.16 14.04
CA PRO A 481 -3.15 23.57 14.20
C PRO A 481 -4.44 23.83 14.99
N LEU A 482 -5.33 22.84 15.07
CA LEU A 482 -6.56 22.93 15.86
C LEU A 482 -6.27 22.75 17.35
N ASN A 483 -5.14 22.11 17.66
CA ASN A 483 -4.64 21.85 19.02
C ASN A 483 -3.17 22.30 19.12
N PRO A 484 -2.88 23.58 19.35
CA PRO A 484 -1.50 24.13 19.25
C PRO A 484 -0.47 23.49 20.18
N GLY A 485 -0.89 22.76 21.21
CA GLY A 485 0.01 21.97 22.07
C GLY A 485 0.54 20.68 21.43
N PHE A 486 0.01 20.28 20.29
CA PHE A 486 0.41 19.06 19.59
C PHE A 486 1.55 19.34 18.62
N LEU A 487 2.76 19.26 19.15
CA LEU A 487 4.01 19.49 18.43
C LEU A 487 4.98 18.36 18.75
N VAL A 488 5.51 17.73 17.69
CA VAL A 488 6.61 16.75 17.79
C VAL A 488 7.62 17.07 16.68
N GLU A 489 8.89 17.14 17.04
CA GLU A 489 10.01 17.29 16.12
C GLU A 489 10.91 16.06 16.20
N ASN A 490 11.36 15.59 15.05
CA ASN A 490 12.24 14.43 14.93
C ASN A 490 13.45 14.76 14.05
N HIS A 491 14.64 14.53 14.60
CA HIS A 491 15.91 14.60 13.88
C HIS A 491 16.48 13.19 13.81
N ALA A 492 16.83 12.72 12.62
CA ALA A 492 17.34 11.38 12.49
C ALA A 492 18.56 11.30 11.57
N TYR A 493 19.52 10.52 11.98
CA TYR A 493 20.72 10.18 11.23
C TYR A 493 20.71 8.70 10.92
N PHE A 494 21.04 8.33 9.68
CA PHE A 494 21.13 6.92 9.31
C PHE A 494 22.35 6.64 8.47
N VAL A 495 22.82 5.40 8.57
CA VAL A 495 23.86 4.86 7.71
C VAL A 495 23.55 3.40 7.39
N GLN A 496 23.77 3.01 6.15
CA GLN A 496 23.57 1.65 5.69
C GLN A 496 24.71 1.26 4.73
N GLN A 497 25.34 0.13 4.96
CA GLN A 497 26.32 -0.46 4.07
C GLN A 497 25.73 -1.72 3.46
N GLN A 498 25.77 -1.79 2.12
CA GLN A 498 25.48 -3.00 1.36
C GLN A 498 26.80 -3.60 0.86
N PHE A 499 27.03 -4.86 1.18
CA PHE A 499 28.16 -5.65 0.77
C PHE A 499 27.74 -6.64 -0.31
N ARG A 500 28.51 -6.70 -1.40
CA ARG A 500 28.34 -7.70 -2.43
C ARG A 500 29.68 -8.43 -2.64
N ALA A 501 29.68 -9.74 -2.57
CA ALA A 501 30.88 -10.55 -2.77
C ALA A 501 30.64 -11.61 -3.83
N LYS A 502 31.54 -11.63 -4.86
CA LYS A 502 31.53 -12.61 -5.96
C LYS A 502 30.19 -12.73 -6.67
N ASP A 503 29.42 -11.66 -6.74
CA ASP A 503 28.03 -11.59 -7.28
C ASP A 503 27.05 -12.66 -6.76
N ARG A 504 27.41 -13.28 -5.63
CA ARG A 504 26.64 -14.36 -4.99
C ARG A 504 26.18 -14.06 -3.59
N TRP A 505 26.98 -13.32 -2.82
CA TRP A 505 26.71 -13.05 -1.42
C TRP A 505 26.35 -11.59 -1.21
N LEU A 506 25.29 -11.38 -0.50
CA LEU A 506 24.75 -10.06 -0.17
C LEU A 506 24.69 -9.93 1.35
N ALA A 507 25.13 -8.80 1.86
CA ALA A 507 24.90 -8.44 3.25
C ALA A 507 24.56 -6.95 3.33
N THR A 508 23.60 -6.60 4.15
CA THR A 508 23.25 -5.21 4.42
C THR A 508 23.24 -5.00 5.91
N ALA A 509 24.01 -4.03 6.39
CA ALA A 509 24.00 -3.60 7.78
C ALA A 509 23.68 -2.12 7.83
N GLY A 510 22.71 -1.73 8.67
CA GLY A 510 22.28 -0.37 8.82
C GLY A 510 21.85 -0.03 10.23
N VAL A 511 21.93 1.24 10.57
CA VAL A 511 21.41 1.80 11.81
C VAL A 511 20.86 3.19 11.58
N ARG A 512 19.75 3.49 12.23
CA ARG A 512 19.17 4.83 12.32
C ARG A 512 19.11 5.24 13.78
N LEU A 513 19.47 6.49 14.03
CA LEU A 513 19.39 7.14 15.33
C LEU A 513 18.38 8.28 15.21
N ASP A 514 17.26 8.17 15.89
CA ASP A 514 16.23 9.19 15.99
C ASP A 514 16.37 9.95 17.30
N HIS A 515 16.36 11.28 17.22
CA HIS A 515 16.21 12.19 18.34
C HIS A 515 14.87 12.88 18.26
N ASN A 516 13.95 12.44 19.07
CA ASN A 516 12.56 12.92 19.07
C ASN A 516 12.37 13.87 20.25
N SER A 517 11.75 15.03 20.00
CA SER A 517 11.55 16.07 21.03
C SER A 517 10.72 15.59 22.22
N ARG A 518 9.88 14.55 22.03
CA ARG A 518 9.01 14.01 23.07
C ARG A 518 9.51 12.70 23.64
N TYR A 519 10.02 11.79 22.79
CA TYR A 519 10.35 10.42 23.17
C TYR A 519 11.85 10.18 23.36
N GLY A 520 12.69 11.23 23.15
CA GLY A 520 14.14 11.12 23.32
C GLY A 520 14.83 10.36 22.19
N ASN A 521 15.88 9.63 22.55
CA ASN A 521 16.75 8.96 21.59
C ASN A 521 16.39 7.50 21.39
N HIS A 522 16.29 7.09 20.13
CA HIS A 522 16.03 5.70 19.76
C HIS A 522 16.97 5.23 18.65
N ALA A 523 17.38 3.96 18.71
CA ALA A 523 18.22 3.31 17.72
C ALA A 523 17.46 2.17 17.04
N SER A 524 17.44 2.17 15.72
CA SER A 524 16.81 1.15 14.87
C SER A 524 17.87 0.43 14.03
N PRO A 525 18.55 -0.61 14.54
CA PRO A 525 19.52 -1.39 13.80
C PRO A 525 18.84 -2.43 12.88
N LYS A 526 19.51 -2.78 11.79
CA LYS A 526 19.12 -3.84 10.86
C LYS A 526 20.32 -4.58 10.32
N LEU A 527 20.19 -5.90 10.15
CA LEU A 527 21.14 -6.76 9.45
C LEU A 527 20.35 -7.67 8.50
N SER A 528 20.80 -7.74 7.27
CA SER A 528 20.22 -8.60 6.24
C SER A 528 21.35 -9.39 5.56
N LEU A 529 21.12 -10.68 5.33
CA LEU A 529 22.05 -11.59 4.67
C LEU A 529 21.35 -12.30 3.53
N GLY A 530 22.04 -12.50 2.41
CA GLY A 530 21.52 -13.24 1.29
C GLY A 530 22.60 -13.95 0.51
N GLY A 531 22.21 -15.00 -0.20
CA GLY A 531 23.16 -15.76 -1.01
C GLY A 531 22.48 -16.45 -2.19
N LEU A 532 23.13 -16.41 -3.35
CA LEU A 532 22.78 -17.20 -4.52
C LEU A 532 23.55 -18.56 -4.43
N LEU A 533 22.90 -19.57 -3.87
CA LEU A 533 23.44 -20.91 -3.76
C LEU A 533 23.63 -21.52 -5.14
N VAL A 534 22.65 -21.32 -6.02
CA VAL A 534 22.73 -21.62 -7.45
C VAL A 534 22.58 -20.28 -8.18
N PRO A 535 23.64 -19.78 -8.85
CA PRO A 535 23.56 -18.60 -9.69
C PRO A 535 22.59 -18.80 -10.85
N TYR A 536 22.09 -17.70 -11.39
CA TYR A 536 21.19 -17.73 -12.55
C TYR A 536 21.79 -18.48 -13.72
N GLN A 537 21.11 -19.52 -14.16
CA GLN A 537 21.52 -20.37 -15.28
C GLN A 537 20.31 -20.84 -16.09
N GLN A 538 20.55 -21.25 -17.34
CA GLN A 538 19.54 -21.93 -18.12
C GLN A 538 19.40 -23.38 -17.64
N GLY A 539 18.18 -23.90 -17.63
CA GLY A 539 17.94 -25.31 -17.29
C GLY A 539 16.74 -25.53 -16.38
N PRO A 540 16.52 -26.79 -15.96
CA PRO A 540 15.42 -27.14 -15.09
C PRO A 540 15.45 -26.36 -13.76
N LEU A 541 16.58 -26.32 -13.07
CA LEU A 541 16.83 -25.47 -11.91
C LEU A 541 17.61 -24.23 -12.36
N SER A 542 16.96 -23.08 -12.35
CA SER A 542 17.52 -21.85 -12.89
C SER A 542 18.25 -21.00 -11.85
N SER A 543 17.77 -20.95 -10.61
CA SER A 543 18.48 -20.30 -9.49
C SER A 543 17.94 -20.74 -8.15
N VAL A 544 18.78 -20.62 -7.11
CA VAL A 544 18.39 -20.76 -5.70
C VAL A 544 18.98 -19.61 -4.91
N LYS A 545 18.13 -18.76 -4.36
CA LYS A 545 18.52 -17.66 -3.50
C LYS A 545 17.97 -17.90 -2.09
N VAL A 546 18.80 -17.67 -1.08
CA VAL A 546 18.38 -17.69 0.32
C VAL A 546 18.60 -16.30 0.93
N PHE A 547 17.79 -15.94 1.91
CA PHE A 547 17.91 -14.64 2.59
C PHE A 547 17.45 -14.74 4.04
N SER A 548 17.93 -13.83 4.87
CA SER A 548 17.48 -13.63 6.25
C SER A 548 17.66 -12.18 6.65
N ASN A 549 16.70 -11.66 7.42
CA ASN A 549 16.68 -10.28 7.91
C ASN A 549 16.40 -10.29 9.41
N ILE A 550 17.06 -9.40 10.14
CA ILE A 550 16.72 -9.07 11.51
C ILE A 550 16.78 -7.56 11.68
N GLY A 551 15.74 -6.99 12.28
CA GLY A 551 15.65 -5.55 12.54
C GLY A 551 14.92 -5.24 13.83
N ARG A 552 15.21 -4.04 14.38
CA ARG A 552 14.43 -3.40 15.44
C ARG A 552 13.86 -2.10 14.91
N GLY A 553 12.70 -1.72 15.42
CA GLY A 553 12.05 -0.47 15.05
C GLY A 553 11.13 0.01 16.17
N ILE A 554 10.64 1.22 15.97
CA ILE A 554 9.72 1.89 16.88
C ILE A 554 8.49 2.41 16.15
N LYS A 555 7.41 2.60 16.89
CA LYS A 555 6.22 3.37 16.48
C LYS A 555 5.88 4.33 17.62
N ASN A 556 5.76 5.60 17.29
CA ASN A 556 5.39 6.63 18.25
C ASN A 556 3.87 6.59 18.51
N PRO A 557 3.42 6.88 19.76
CA PRO A 557 2.01 7.07 20.06
C PRO A 557 1.37 8.18 19.21
N THR A 558 0.08 8.02 18.92
CA THR A 558 -0.70 9.03 18.21
C THR A 558 -1.01 10.25 19.08
N PHE A 559 -1.39 11.36 18.47
CA PHE A 559 -1.86 12.52 19.23
C PHE A 559 -3.12 12.21 20.04
N GLY A 560 -4.03 11.37 19.52
CA GLY A 560 -5.21 10.94 20.25
C GLY A 560 -4.89 10.11 21.50
N GLU A 561 -3.92 9.21 21.40
CA GLU A 561 -3.45 8.40 22.53
C GLU A 561 -2.77 9.25 23.62
N LEU A 562 -2.05 10.30 23.19
CA LEU A 562 -1.31 11.17 24.13
C LEU A 562 -2.20 12.20 24.82
N TYR A 563 -3.12 12.79 24.09
CA TYR A 563 -3.85 13.99 24.53
C TYR A 563 -5.36 13.77 24.62
N GLY A 564 -5.82 12.58 24.23
CA GLY A 564 -7.23 12.22 24.27
C GLY A 564 -8.03 12.79 23.08
N SER A 565 -9.34 12.71 23.23
CA SER A 565 -10.34 13.18 22.29
C SER A 565 -11.56 13.72 23.05
N ALA A 566 -12.67 14.01 22.35
CA ALA A 566 -13.93 14.34 23.00
C ALA A 566 -14.52 13.21 23.85
N PHE A 567 -14.03 11.97 23.70
CA PHE A 567 -14.59 10.77 24.31
C PHE A 567 -13.57 9.93 25.07
N THR A 568 -12.28 10.30 25.04
CA THR A 568 -11.21 9.52 25.68
C THR A 568 -10.21 10.43 26.38
N ASP A 569 -9.78 10.02 27.56
CA ASP A 569 -8.68 10.64 28.27
C ASP A 569 -7.33 10.13 27.75
N GLY A 570 -6.46 11.04 27.31
CA GLY A 570 -5.15 10.72 26.79
C GLY A 570 -4.14 10.35 27.89
N ASN A 571 -3.03 9.76 27.50
CA ASN A 571 -1.94 9.44 28.39
C ASN A 571 -0.61 10.04 27.90
N ALA A 572 -0.23 11.16 28.49
CA ALA A 572 1.03 11.82 28.15
C ALA A 572 2.28 11.03 28.58
N ALA A 573 2.18 9.98 29.38
CA ALA A 573 3.28 9.16 29.83
C ALA A 573 3.55 7.93 28.94
N LEU A 574 2.85 7.77 27.80
CA LEU A 574 3.08 6.66 26.89
C LEU A 574 4.49 6.66 26.30
N ASN A 575 5.08 5.47 26.26
CA ASN A 575 6.33 5.20 25.57
C ASN A 575 6.08 4.75 24.13
N PRO A 576 7.04 4.94 23.21
CA PRO A 576 6.97 4.36 21.89
C PRO A 576 6.90 2.83 21.94
N GLU A 577 6.07 2.27 21.07
CA GLU A 577 6.01 0.84 20.85
C GLU A 577 7.28 0.35 20.14
N ARG A 578 7.73 -0.86 20.44
CA ARG A 578 8.96 -1.44 19.91
C ARG A 578 8.68 -2.75 19.22
N ALA A 579 9.32 -2.96 18.08
CA ALA A 579 9.26 -4.22 17.36
C ALA A 579 10.65 -4.83 17.18
N ARG A 580 10.72 -6.15 17.29
CA ARG A 580 11.80 -6.98 16.74
C ARG A 580 11.20 -7.86 15.68
N THR A 581 11.71 -7.76 14.46
CA THR A 581 11.28 -8.55 13.32
C THR A 581 12.42 -9.42 12.83
N VAL A 582 12.14 -10.68 12.56
CA VAL A 582 13.07 -11.63 11.95
C VAL A 582 12.35 -12.30 10.80
N ASP A 583 12.97 -12.40 9.65
CA ASP A 583 12.51 -13.28 8.58
C ASP A 583 13.67 -14.01 7.90
N ALA A 584 13.35 -15.19 7.35
CA ALA A 584 14.27 -15.98 6.57
C ALA A 584 13.49 -16.73 5.48
N GLY A 585 14.09 -16.87 4.31
CA GLY A 585 13.41 -17.50 3.20
C GLY A 585 14.32 -18.01 2.11
N ALA A 586 13.68 -18.70 1.17
CA ALA A 586 14.30 -19.17 -0.05
C ALA A 586 13.43 -18.82 -1.26
N GLU A 587 14.09 -18.46 -2.34
CA GLU A 587 13.49 -18.27 -3.65
C GLU A 587 14.15 -19.20 -4.64
N ILE A 588 13.36 -20.00 -5.33
CA ILE A 588 13.81 -21.00 -6.30
C ILE A 588 13.14 -20.70 -7.63
N THR A 589 13.94 -20.65 -8.70
CA THR A 589 13.41 -20.50 -10.05
C THR A 589 13.71 -21.75 -10.89
N PHE A 590 12.75 -22.12 -11.72
CA PHE A 590 12.81 -23.31 -12.57
C PHE A 590 12.49 -22.98 -14.03
N GLY A 591 12.84 -23.92 -14.94
CA GLY A 591 12.43 -23.92 -16.33
C GLY A 591 12.91 -22.69 -17.10
N SER A 592 14.18 -22.31 -16.97
CA SER A 592 14.73 -21.06 -17.50
C SER A 592 13.93 -19.87 -17.00
N GLN A 593 13.65 -19.88 -15.69
CA GLN A 593 12.97 -18.82 -14.92
C GLN A 593 11.47 -18.62 -15.22
N ARG A 594 10.82 -19.60 -15.82
CA ARG A 594 9.37 -19.57 -16.04
C ARG A 594 8.54 -19.82 -14.79
N VAL A 595 9.11 -20.49 -13.81
CA VAL A 595 8.46 -20.78 -12.53
C VAL A 595 9.31 -20.22 -11.41
N LEU A 596 8.68 -19.42 -10.54
CA LEU A 596 9.27 -18.94 -9.31
C LEU A 596 8.48 -19.50 -8.13
N ALA A 597 9.17 -20.09 -7.17
CA ALA A 597 8.63 -20.47 -5.88
C ALA A 597 9.39 -19.75 -4.77
N ARG A 598 8.69 -19.15 -3.83
CA ARG A 598 9.26 -18.49 -2.66
C ARG A 598 8.61 -19.03 -1.40
N VAL A 599 9.41 -19.29 -0.39
CA VAL A 599 8.97 -19.56 0.97
C VAL A 599 9.66 -18.58 1.92
N THR A 600 8.90 -18.00 2.85
CA THR A 600 9.42 -17.10 3.86
C THR A 600 8.82 -17.48 5.21
N TYR A 601 9.66 -17.67 6.22
CA TYR A 601 9.27 -17.73 7.62
C TYR A 601 9.48 -16.36 8.25
N PHE A 602 8.60 -15.93 9.18
CA PHE A 602 8.78 -14.70 9.94
C PHE A 602 8.44 -14.90 11.43
N ASP A 603 9.11 -14.15 12.31
CA ASP A 603 8.83 -14.03 13.75
C ASP A 603 8.91 -12.55 14.14
N ASN A 604 7.77 -11.99 14.54
CA ASN A 604 7.63 -10.60 14.98
C ASN A 604 7.27 -10.57 16.47
N ARG A 605 7.91 -9.69 17.23
CA ARG A 605 7.57 -9.42 18.62
C ARG A 605 7.36 -7.93 18.80
N PHE A 606 6.23 -7.58 19.37
CA PHE A 606 5.84 -6.22 19.66
C PHE A 606 5.78 -6.04 21.18
N ASN A 607 6.47 -5.06 21.71
CA ASN A 607 6.52 -4.74 23.14
C ASN A 607 6.09 -3.30 23.33
N ASP A 608 5.71 -2.96 24.56
CA ASP A 608 5.23 -1.62 24.92
C ASP A 608 4.05 -1.16 24.04
N GLN A 609 3.23 -2.10 23.53
CA GLN A 609 2.10 -1.77 22.67
C GLN A 609 1.12 -0.85 23.41
N VAL A 610 0.61 0.16 22.70
CA VAL A 610 -0.43 1.02 23.23
C VAL A 610 -1.76 0.31 23.12
N ALA A 611 -2.45 0.13 24.24
CA ALA A 611 -3.76 -0.49 24.32
C ALA A 611 -4.77 0.47 24.93
N PHE A 612 -5.99 0.42 24.44
CA PHE A 612 -7.11 1.12 25.02
C PHE A 612 -7.63 0.34 26.23
N LYS A 613 -7.74 1.03 27.37
CA LYS A 613 -8.29 0.50 28.59
C LYS A 613 -9.34 1.49 29.10
N SER A 614 -10.60 1.22 28.80
CA SER A 614 -11.67 2.06 29.36
C SER A 614 -11.67 1.96 30.89
N THR A 615 -11.60 3.10 31.56
CA THR A 615 -11.67 3.23 33.02
C THR A 615 -13.08 3.55 33.51
N GLY A 616 -14.00 3.88 32.60
CA GLY A 616 -15.42 4.21 32.85
C GLY A 616 -16.09 4.80 31.63
N PRO A 617 -17.38 5.08 31.66
CA PRO A 617 -18.07 5.76 30.59
C PRO A 617 -17.71 7.26 30.57
N GLY A 618 -17.20 7.76 29.45
CA GLY A 618 -16.85 9.16 29.23
C GLY A 618 -15.52 9.59 29.84
N LEU A 619 -15.30 10.89 29.93
CA LEU A 619 -14.07 11.48 30.50
C LEU A 619 -14.15 11.45 32.03
N ASP A 620 -13.35 10.60 32.66
CA ASP A 620 -13.26 10.48 34.12
C ASP A 620 -11.93 11.02 34.70
N GLY A 621 -11.07 11.60 33.83
CA GLY A 621 -9.77 12.15 34.20
C GLY A 621 -8.69 11.08 34.39
N LYS A 622 -8.99 9.81 34.11
CA LYS A 622 -8.01 8.71 34.14
C LYS A 622 -7.65 8.31 32.72
N ALA A 623 -6.36 8.07 32.50
CA ALA A 623 -5.86 7.71 31.18
C ALA A 623 -6.49 6.43 30.64
N ASP A 624 -7.12 6.54 29.44
CA ASP A 624 -7.72 5.41 28.72
C ASP A 624 -6.70 4.60 27.91
N PHE A 625 -5.47 5.08 27.78
CA PHE A 625 -4.41 4.42 27.01
C PHE A 625 -3.24 4.05 27.91
N ILE A 626 -2.73 2.83 27.75
CA ILE A 626 -1.60 2.30 28.51
C ILE A 626 -0.64 1.54 27.61
N ASN A 627 0.67 1.50 27.98
CA ASN A 627 1.57 0.52 27.37
C ASN A 627 1.39 -0.85 28.02
N ILE A 628 1.38 -1.90 27.21
CA ILE A 628 1.29 -3.30 27.62
C ILE A 628 2.51 -4.08 27.16
N ASP A 629 2.77 -5.26 27.73
CA ASP A 629 3.92 -6.10 27.39
C ASP A 629 3.90 -6.63 25.94
N GLY A 630 2.75 -6.61 25.28
CA GLY A 630 2.66 -6.71 23.84
C GLY A 630 2.17 -8.02 23.30
N SER A 631 2.50 -8.26 22.03
CA SER A 631 2.04 -9.39 21.24
C SER A 631 3.17 -10.03 20.43
N LYS A 632 2.85 -11.23 19.91
CA LYS A 632 3.75 -12.00 19.05
C LYS A 632 2.98 -12.46 17.81
N ALA A 633 3.68 -12.44 16.65
CA ALA A 633 3.15 -13.00 15.41
C ALA A 633 4.26 -13.75 14.69
N ASN A 634 4.01 -15.00 14.30
CA ASN A 634 4.93 -15.80 13.51
C ASN A 634 4.18 -16.59 12.44
N GLY A 635 4.87 -16.99 11.39
CA GLY A 635 4.18 -17.69 10.32
C GLY A 635 5.01 -17.97 9.09
N TRP A 636 4.30 -18.42 8.05
CA TRP A 636 4.87 -18.79 6.76
C TRP A 636 4.14 -18.07 5.63
N GLU A 637 4.89 -17.60 4.66
CA GLU A 637 4.39 -17.10 3.39
C GLU A 637 4.92 -17.97 2.27
N LEU A 638 4.02 -18.45 1.41
CA LEU A 638 4.34 -19.24 0.21
C LEU A 638 3.87 -18.45 -1.01
N GLU A 639 4.73 -18.25 -1.97
CA GLU A 639 4.41 -17.56 -3.22
C GLU A 639 4.85 -18.42 -4.41
N GLY A 640 3.99 -18.55 -5.40
CA GLY A 640 4.28 -19.20 -6.68
C GLY A 640 3.92 -18.28 -7.83
N VAL A 641 4.82 -18.16 -8.81
CA VAL A 641 4.55 -17.43 -10.06
C VAL A 641 4.87 -18.34 -11.23
N LEU A 642 3.95 -18.44 -12.16
CA LEU A 642 4.05 -19.22 -13.36
C LEU A 642 3.91 -18.30 -14.57
N GLN A 643 4.99 -18.17 -15.35
CA GLN A 643 5.00 -17.35 -16.54
C GLN A 643 4.95 -18.22 -17.80
N ARG A 644 3.94 -17.97 -18.63
CA ARG A 644 3.77 -18.58 -19.96
C ARG A 644 3.87 -20.13 -19.99
N PRO A 645 3.19 -20.87 -19.08
CA PRO A 645 3.07 -22.31 -19.24
C PRO A 645 2.39 -22.68 -20.57
N ILE A 646 1.48 -21.81 -20.98
CA ILE A 646 0.84 -21.75 -22.29
C ILE A 646 1.05 -20.33 -22.80
N ALA A 647 1.22 -20.14 -24.12
CA ALA A 647 1.38 -18.81 -24.70
C ALA A 647 0.24 -17.87 -24.27
N GLY A 648 0.59 -16.76 -23.65
CA GLY A 648 -0.36 -15.76 -23.15
C GLY A 648 -0.86 -15.95 -21.72
N LEU A 649 -0.61 -17.09 -21.04
CA LEU A 649 -1.05 -17.33 -19.66
C LEU A 649 0.04 -16.90 -18.68
N THR A 650 -0.36 -16.13 -17.65
CA THR A 650 0.42 -15.91 -16.42
C THR A 650 -0.46 -16.25 -15.23
N ALA A 651 0.09 -16.91 -14.23
CA ALA A 651 -0.62 -17.22 -13.00
C ALA A 651 0.28 -16.99 -11.79
N SER A 652 -0.33 -16.62 -10.66
CA SER A 652 0.37 -16.59 -9.38
C SER A 652 -0.54 -17.05 -8.26
N VAL A 653 0.05 -17.71 -7.28
CA VAL A 653 -0.61 -18.15 -6.07
C VAL A 653 0.17 -17.65 -4.87
N GLY A 654 -0.53 -17.23 -3.84
CA GLY A 654 0.02 -16.86 -2.56
C GLY A 654 -0.77 -17.51 -1.43
N TYR A 655 -0.07 -17.95 -0.39
CA TYR A 655 -0.67 -18.47 0.83
C TYR A 655 0.10 -17.93 2.02
N ALA A 656 -0.61 -17.55 3.08
CA ALA A 656 -0.02 -17.14 4.34
C ALA A 656 -0.67 -17.90 5.51
N LEU A 657 0.20 -18.37 6.39
CA LEU A 657 -0.13 -18.85 7.73
C LEU A 657 0.41 -17.82 8.71
N VAL A 658 -0.46 -17.19 9.50
CA VAL A 658 -0.11 -16.16 10.48
C VAL A 658 -0.67 -16.55 11.85
N ASP A 659 0.19 -16.96 12.75
CA ASP A 659 -0.18 -17.27 14.13
C ASP A 659 0.12 -16.09 15.02
N THR A 660 -0.92 -15.53 15.66
CA THR A 660 -0.80 -14.34 16.51
C THR A 660 -1.25 -14.66 17.92
N ARG A 661 -0.61 -14.05 18.92
CA ARG A 661 -1.03 -14.18 20.31
C ARG A 661 -0.70 -12.95 21.13
N VAL A 662 -1.59 -12.60 22.04
CA VAL A 662 -1.31 -11.69 23.16
C VAL A 662 -0.32 -12.37 24.09
N VAL A 663 0.76 -11.71 24.46
CA VAL A 663 1.81 -12.29 25.36
C VAL A 663 1.48 -11.99 26.80
N ALA A 664 1.22 -10.72 27.09
CA ALA A 664 0.84 -10.28 28.43
C ALA A 664 -0.06 -9.04 28.30
N PHE A 665 -1.13 -9.01 29.08
CA PHE A 665 -2.06 -7.90 29.12
C PHE A 665 -2.75 -7.85 30.48
N VAL A 666 -2.79 -6.69 31.09
CA VAL A 666 -3.53 -6.45 32.34
C VAL A 666 -4.85 -5.76 31.96
N SER A 667 -5.81 -6.52 31.54
CA SER A 667 -7.17 -6.03 31.26
C SER A 667 -8.21 -6.95 31.90
N THR A 668 -9.34 -6.38 32.28
CA THR A 668 -10.55 -7.12 32.63
C THR A 668 -11.32 -7.60 31.40
N SER A 669 -10.91 -7.19 30.19
CA SER A 669 -11.54 -7.60 28.92
C SER A 669 -11.21 -9.06 28.59
N GLU A 670 -12.24 -9.86 28.38
CA GLU A 670 -12.11 -11.26 27.96
C GLU A 670 -11.53 -11.40 26.53
N GLN A 671 -11.51 -10.30 25.74
CA GLN A 671 -11.06 -10.27 24.36
C GLN A 671 -9.52 -10.20 24.21
N PHE A 672 -8.79 -9.81 25.25
CA PHE A 672 -7.34 -9.58 25.21
C PHE A 672 -6.62 -10.38 26.29
N GLN A 673 -6.97 -11.63 26.50
CA GLN A 673 -6.29 -12.50 27.47
C GLN A 673 -4.98 -13.07 26.89
N PRO A 674 -3.95 -13.28 27.69
CA PRO A 674 -2.73 -13.94 27.25
C PRO A 674 -2.98 -15.26 26.55
N GLY A 675 -2.31 -15.47 25.42
CA GLY A 675 -2.47 -16.65 24.58
C GLY A 675 -3.55 -16.51 23.50
N GLN A 676 -4.45 -15.53 23.57
CA GLN A 676 -5.47 -15.32 22.55
C GLN A 676 -4.90 -14.72 21.25
N PRO A 677 -5.51 -15.03 20.10
CA PRO A 677 -5.16 -14.41 18.83
C PRO A 677 -5.51 -12.91 18.83
N LEU A 678 -4.78 -12.14 18.05
CA LEU A 678 -5.11 -10.73 17.80
C LEU A 678 -6.35 -10.62 16.91
N LEU A 679 -7.11 -9.52 17.10
CA LEU A 679 -8.34 -9.24 16.33
C LEU A 679 -8.03 -9.06 14.85
N ARG A 680 -8.91 -9.59 13.97
CA ARG A 680 -8.86 -9.39 12.51
C ARG A 680 -7.60 -9.92 11.83
N ARG A 681 -6.93 -10.91 12.44
CA ARG A 681 -5.78 -11.62 11.85
C ARG A 681 -6.18 -13.05 11.53
N PRO A 682 -6.58 -13.35 10.28
CA PRO A 682 -6.88 -14.72 9.89
C PRO A 682 -5.63 -15.58 9.97
N LYS A 683 -5.75 -16.76 10.57
CA LYS A 683 -4.63 -17.70 10.64
C LYS A 683 -4.20 -18.19 9.26
N HIS A 684 -5.16 -18.34 8.34
CA HIS A 684 -4.95 -18.83 6.98
C HIS A 684 -5.53 -17.83 5.99
N SER A 685 -4.77 -17.47 4.98
CA SER A 685 -5.24 -16.70 3.83
C SER A 685 -4.58 -17.18 2.55
N ALA A 686 -5.29 -17.07 1.43
CA ALA A 686 -4.76 -17.45 0.13
C ALA A 686 -5.26 -16.49 -0.97
N VAL A 687 -4.44 -16.31 -1.99
CA VAL A 687 -4.76 -15.52 -3.18
C VAL A 687 -4.36 -16.29 -4.43
N LEU A 688 -5.16 -16.18 -5.48
CA LEU A 688 -4.85 -16.69 -6.80
C LEU A 688 -5.11 -15.61 -7.83
N ARG A 689 -4.20 -15.46 -8.79
CA ARG A 689 -4.34 -14.59 -9.95
C ARG A 689 -4.03 -15.37 -11.20
N ALA A 690 -4.83 -15.25 -12.23
CA ALA A 690 -4.59 -15.83 -13.54
C ALA A 690 -4.99 -14.83 -14.62
N ASN A 691 -4.09 -14.57 -15.57
CA ASN A 691 -4.32 -13.68 -16.70
C ASN A 691 -4.00 -14.44 -17.99
N TYR A 692 -4.93 -14.44 -18.92
CA TYR A 692 -4.76 -15.03 -20.24
C TYR A 692 -4.98 -13.99 -21.34
N ALA A 693 -3.94 -13.72 -22.10
CA ALA A 693 -3.97 -12.77 -23.21
C ALA A 693 -3.82 -13.50 -24.55
N ARG A 694 -4.76 -13.29 -25.47
CA ARG A 694 -4.71 -13.85 -26.83
C ARG A 694 -5.19 -12.82 -27.85
N GLY A 695 -4.30 -12.41 -28.73
CA GLY A 695 -4.60 -11.38 -29.71
C GLY A 695 -5.00 -10.05 -29.04
N PRO A 696 -6.15 -9.46 -29.37
CA PRO A 696 -6.62 -8.23 -28.73
C PRO A 696 -7.30 -8.44 -27.38
N ALA A 697 -7.60 -9.68 -26.99
CA ALA A 697 -8.38 -9.99 -25.79
C ALA A 697 -7.49 -10.41 -24.61
N THR A 698 -7.88 -9.99 -23.42
CA THR A 698 -7.31 -10.44 -22.14
C THR A 698 -8.45 -10.84 -21.20
N VAL A 699 -8.29 -11.97 -20.53
CA VAL A 699 -9.20 -12.42 -19.47
C VAL A 699 -8.40 -12.55 -18.18
N SER A 700 -8.92 -12.03 -17.10
CA SER A 700 -8.32 -12.10 -15.75
C SER A 700 -9.28 -12.76 -14.77
N PHE A 701 -8.79 -13.71 -14.01
CA PHE A 701 -9.49 -14.34 -12.89
C PHE A 701 -8.67 -14.16 -11.61
N ASN A 702 -9.33 -13.73 -10.55
CA ASN A 702 -8.71 -13.53 -9.25
C ASN A 702 -9.59 -14.14 -8.16
N LEU A 703 -8.95 -14.68 -7.11
CA LEU A 703 -9.63 -15.28 -5.97
C LEU A 703 -8.88 -14.93 -4.70
N ARG A 704 -9.61 -14.62 -3.64
CA ARG A 704 -9.11 -14.41 -2.28
C ARG A 704 -9.89 -15.29 -1.31
N TYR A 705 -9.16 -16.07 -0.52
CA TYR A 705 -9.65 -16.79 0.64
C TYR A 705 -9.15 -16.12 1.92
N VAL A 706 -10.03 -15.89 2.87
CA VAL A 706 -9.74 -15.39 4.22
C VAL A 706 -10.31 -16.38 5.21
N GLY A 707 -9.46 -16.93 6.07
CA GLY A 707 -9.88 -17.90 7.10
C GLY A 707 -10.69 -17.27 8.22
N GLN A 708 -11.26 -18.11 9.04
CA GLN A 708 -11.90 -17.71 10.30
C GLN A 708 -10.90 -16.93 11.15
N ARG A 709 -11.37 -15.90 11.84
CA ARG A 709 -10.54 -14.99 12.63
C ARG A 709 -11.22 -14.51 13.89
N HIS A 710 -10.44 -14.16 14.87
CA HIS A 710 -10.88 -13.44 16.05
C HIS A 710 -11.30 -12.01 15.65
N ASP A 711 -12.48 -11.58 16.09
CA ASP A 711 -12.99 -10.22 15.89
C ASP A 711 -13.91 -9.87 17.06
N ALA A 712 -14.39 -8.65 17.13
CA ALA A 712 -15.33 -8.24 18.18
C ALA A 712 -16.44 -7.36 17.60
N ALA A 713 -17.66 -7.67 17.94
CA ALA A 713 -18.82 -6.89 17.56
C ALA A 713 -18.98 -5.60 18.39
N PHE A 714 -18.39 -5.55 19.58
CA PHE A 714 -18.50 -4.43 20.55
C PHE A 714 -19.95 -4.01 20.88
N LEU A 715 -20.88 -4.97 20.83
CA LEU A 715 -22.33 -4.69 20.99
C LEU A 715 -22.84 -4.80 22.41
N GLY A 716 -22.02 -5.23 23.37
CA GLY A 716 -22.45 -5.43 24.77
C GLY A 716 -23.63 -6.40 24.90
N LEU A 717 -23.61 -7.50 24.16
CA LEU A 717 -24.62 -8.55 24.24
C LEU A 717 -24.56 -9.27 25.59
N SER A 718 -25.71 -9.65 26.12
CA SER A 718 -25.82 -10.53 27.27
C SER A 718 -26.76 -11.69 26.99
N ALA A 719 -26.39 -12.86 27.47
CA ALA A 719 -27.32 -14.01 27.48
C ALA A 719 -28.56 -13.66 28.30
N VAL A 720 -29.72 -14.02 27.76
CA VAL A 720 -30.99 -13.81 28.47
C VAL A 720 -31.03 -14.69 29.70
N VAL A 721 -31.43 -14.15 30.85
CA VAL A 721 -31.61 -14.90 32.10
C VAL A 721 -32.62 -16.03 31.88
N SER A 722 -32.21 -17.24 32.17
CA SER A 722 -33.01 -18.46 32.04
C SER A 722 -32.62 -19.43 33.16
N PRO A 723 -33.36 -20.52 33.36
CA PRO A 723 -32.95 -21.56 34.32
C PRO A 723 -31.57 -22.14 34.07
N GLN A 724 -31.13 -22.12 32.79
CA GLN A 724 -29.75 -22.54 32.38
C GLN A 724 -28.70 -21.44 32.64
N PHE A 725 -29.12 -20.15 32.65
CA PHE A 725 -28.27 -18.98 32.86
C PHE A 725 -28.94 -18.09 33.89
N PRO A 726 -28.89 -18.42 35.20
CA PRO A 726 -29.60 -17.69 36.24
C PRO A 726 -29.10 -16.28 36.47
N THR A 727 -27.90 -15.98 36.01
CA THR A 727 -27.32 -14.61 35.93
C THR A 727 -26.99 -14.31 34.51
N GLY A 728 -27.51 -13.21 33.93
CA GLY A 728 -27.16 -12.77 32.59
C GLY A 728 -25.63 -12.60 32.47
N ARG A 729 -25.00 -13.36 31.58
CA ARG A 729 -23.59 -13.29 31.31
C ARG A 729 -23.38 -12.42 30.07
N SER A 730 -22.39 -11.54 30.14
CA SER A 730 -21.91 -10.84 28.95
C SER A 730 -21.46 -11.85 27.91
N VAL A 731 -21.84 -11.62 26.67
CA VAL A 731 -21.51 -12.49 25.55
C VAL A 731 -20.95 -11.63 24.44
N ASP A 732 -19.68 -11.83 24.16
CA ASP A 732 -19.04 -11.19 23.02
C ASP A 732 -19.06 -12.17 21.83
N ILE A 733 -19.62 -11.73 20.70
CA ILE A 733 -19.48 -12.44 19.44
C ILE A 733 -18.08 -12.15 18.95
N THR A 734 -17.19 -13.14 19.03
CA THR A 734 -15.76 -12.93 18.74
C THR A 734 -15.28 -13.73 17.53
N VAL A 735 -16.16 -14.51 16.89
CA VAL A 735 -15.83 -15.30 15.70
C VAL A 735 -16.39 -14.64 14.46
N ASN A 736 -15.50 -14.20 13.59
CA ASN A 736 -15.84 -13.80 12.24
C ASN A 736 -15.51 -14.96 11.29
N PRO A 737 -16.52 -15.56 10.60
CA PRO A 737 -16.34 -16.71 9.72
C PRO A 737 -15.35 -16.41 8.58
N GLY A 738 -14.70 -17.46 8.07
CA GLY A 738 -13.92 -17.36 6.83
C GLY A 738 -14.80 -17.21 5.60
N TYR A 739 -14.24 -16.66 4.54
CA TYR A 739 -14.94 -16.46 3.27
C TYR A 739 -14.01 -16.59 2.06
N THR A 740 -14.60 -16.80 0.90
CA THR A 740 -13.91 -16.76 -0.39
C THR A 740 -14.65 -15.82 -1.32
N VAL A 741 -13.93 -14.87 -1.91
CA VAL A 741 -14.44 -13.99 -2.95
C VAL A 741 -13.60 -14.10 -4.20
N SER A 742 -14.24 -14.01 -5.36
CA SER A 742 -13.57 -14.06 -6.66
C SER A 742 -14.11 -12.99 -7.59
N TRP A 743 -13.29 -12.61 -8.56
CA TRP A 743 -13.69 -11.70 -9.61
C TRP A 743 -13.12 -12.08 -10.96
N LEU A 744 -13.87 -11.77 -11.99
CA LEU A 744 -13.57 -12.06 -13.39
C LEU A 744 -13.58 -10.77 -14.19
N GLY A 745 -12.50 -10.52 -14.94
CA GLY A 745 -12.37 -9.39 -15.83
C GLY A 745 -12.16 -9.84 -17.28
N GLY A 746 -12.67 -9.05 -18.22
CA GLY A 746 -12.40 -9.21 -19.65
C GLY A 746 -12.09 -7.85 -20.27
N GLU A 747 -11.04 -7.79 -21.07
CA GLU A 747 -10.66 -6.58 -21.83
C GLU A 747 -10.44 -6.94 -23.29
N VAL A 748 -10.94 -6.11 -24.20
CA VAL A 748 -10.72 -6.23 -25.64
C VAL A 748 -10.17 -4.92 -26.18
N ARG A 749 -9.03 -4.98 -26.85
CA ARG A 749 -8.43 -3.85 -27.54
C ARG A 749 -9.21 -3.58 -28.84
N LEU A 750 -9.91 -2.46 -28.88
CA LEU A 750 -10.74 -2.03 -30.04
C LEU A 750 -9.88 -1.37 -31.11
N SER A 751 -8.85 -0.63 -30.70
CA SER A 751 -7.88 0.00 -31.59
C SER A 751 -6.50 0.02 -30.93
N ARG A 752 -5.52 0.67 -31.57
CA ARG A 752 -4.19 0.88 -30.98
C ARG A 752 -4.26 1.67 -29.66
N ASP A 753 -5.20 2.60 -29.56
CA ASP A 753 -5.26 3.61 -28.50
C ASP A 753 -6.45 3.42 -27.55
N VAL A 754 -7.36 2.46 -27.83
CA VAL A 754 -8.63 2.28 -27.09
C VAL A 754 -8.89 0.81 -26.80
N ALA A 755 -9.27 0.51 -25.56
CA ALA A 755 -9.74 -0.81 -25.13
C ALA A 755 -11.07 -0.67 -24.36
N ALA A 756 -11.97 -1.65 -24.54
CA ALA A 756 -13.17 -1.81 -23.72
C ALA A 756 -12.98 -2.95 -22.73
N TYR A 757 -13.55 -2.83 -21.54
CA TYR A 757 -13.47 -3.88 -20.52
C TYR A 757 -14.76 -4.00 -19.73
N VAL A 758 -14.92 -5.18 -19.14
CA VAL A 758 -15.98 -5.49 -18.18
C VAL A 758 -15.37 -6.28 -17.03
N ARG A 759 -15.87 -6.05 -15.81
CA ARG A 759 -15.49 -6.78 -14.61
C ARG A 759 -16.73 -7.16 -13.80
N VAL A 760 -16.72 -8.37 -13.26
CA VAL A 760 -17.69 -8.85 -12.29
C VAL A 760 -16.95 -9.10 -10.97
N ASP A 761 -17.28 -8.34 -9.95
CA ASP A 761 -16.75 -8.52 -8.59
C ASP A 761 -17.69 -9.40 -7.79
N ASN A 762 -17.14 -10.14 -6.80
CA ASN A 762 -17.86 -11.12 -6.01
C ASN A 762 -18.69 -12.07 -6.90
N LEU A 763 -18.01 -12.74 -7.83
CA LEU A 763 -18.61 -13.56 -8.89
C LEU A 763 -19.62 -14.60 -8.37
N ALA A 764 -19.34 -15.20 -7.22
CA ALA A 764 -20.18 -16.20 -6.58
C ALA A 764 -21.31 -15.61 -5.73
N ASP A 765 -21.39 -14.28 -5.60
CA ASP A 765 -22.32 -13.57 -4.71
C ASP A 765 -22.21 -14.02 -3.25
N THR A 766 -21.00 -14.27 -2.80
CA THR A 766 -20.71 -14.69 -1.44
C THR A 766 -21.14 -13.61 -0.46
N VAL A 767 -21.99 -13.97 0.49
CA VAL A 767 -22.32 -13.12 1.64
C VAL A 767 -21.20 -13.28 2.68
N TYR A 768 -20.56 -12.19 3.04
CA TYR A 768 -19.42 -12.20 3.96
C TYR A 768 -19.32 -10.90 4.76
N GLU A 769 -18.57 -10.95 5.84
CA GLU A 769 -18.21 -9.78 6.64
C GLU A 769 -16.70 -9.64 6.68
N SER A 770 -16.18 -8.51 6.22
CA SER A 770 -14.77 -8.16 6.35
C SER A 770 -14.45 -7.84 7.81
N VAL A 771 -15.29 -7.03 8.42
CA VAL A 771 -15.32 -6.73 9.86
C VAL A 771 -16.66 -7.19 10.38
N LEU A 772 -16.68 -7.80 11.56
CA LEU A 772 -17.88 -8.38 12.16
C LEU A 772 -19.01 -7.34 12.28
N GLY A 773 -20.17 -7.65 11.74
CA GLY A 773 -21.34 -6.76 11.65
C GLY A 773 -21.41 -5.89 10.40
N TYR A 774 -20.30 -5.77 9.64
CA TYR A 774 -20.25 -4.98 8.42
C TYR A 774 -20.28 -5.89 7.19
N PRO A 775 -21.36 -5.88 6.41
CA PRO A 775 -21.45 -6.74 5.22
C PRO A 775 -20.42 -6.35 4.17
N GLY A 776 -19.86 -7.35 3.52
CA GLY A 776 -19.05 -7.17 2.32
C GLY A 776 -19.90 -6.74 1.13
N LEU A 777 -19.29 -6.15 0.12
CA LEU A 777 -19.99 -5.75 -1.10
C LEU A 777 -20.59 -6.95 -1.81
N PRO A 778 -21.87 -6.91 -2.22
CA PRO A 778 -22.52 -7.96 -2.99
C PRO A 778 -21.94 -8.02 -4.41
N ARG A 779 -22.44 -8.97 -5.23
CA ARG A 779 -22.00 -9.04 -6.65
C ARG A 779 -22.23 -7.72 -7.34
N SER A 780 -21.20 -7.24 -8.05
CA SER A 780 -21.27 -6.03 -8.84
C SER A 780 -20.64 -6.19 -10.21
N VAL A 781 -21.14 -5.44 -11.17
CA VAL A 781 -20.64 -5.41 -12.54
C VAL A 781 -20.20 -3.98 -12.85
N VAL A 782 -19.03 -3.88 -13.48
CA VAL A 782 -18.47 -2.59 -13.95
C VAL A 782 -18.06 -2.77 -15.40
N ALA A 783 -18.40 -1.81 -16.24
CA ALA A 783 -17.98 -1.76 -17.65
C ALA A 783 -17.35 -0.40 -17.94
N GLY A 784 -16.34 -0.39 -18.80
CA GLY A 784 -15.64 0.85 -19.11
C GLY A 784 -14.85 0.83 -20.40
N VAL A 785 -14.31 1.99 -20.70
CA VAL A 785 -13.41 2.21 -21.83
C VAL A 785 -12.14 2.86 -21.31
N ARG A 786 -11.02 2.39 -21.81
CA ARG A 786 -9.68 2.89 -21.48
C ARG A 786 -9.01 3.41 -22.73
N PHE A 787 -8.28 4.51 -22.62
CA PHE A 787 -7.60 5.12 -23.75
C PHE A 787 -6.15 5.49 -23.40
N ASN A 788 -5.26 5.41 -24.42
CA ASN A 788 -3.86 5.84 -24.35
C ASN A 788 -3.48 6.45 -25.70
N ILE A 789 -3.75 7.74 -25.84
CA ILE A 789 -3.64 8.49 -27.10
C ILE A 789 -2.33 9.26 -27.08
N ALA A 790 -1.37 8.86 -27.90
CA ALA A 790 -0.13 9.61 -28.09
C ALA A 790 -0.31 10.69 -29.17
N ALA A 791 0.28 11.86 -28.95
CA ALA A 791 0.34 12.89 -29.98
C ALA A 791 1.10 12.32 -31.19
N ARG A 792 0.48 12.38 -32.35
CA ARG A 792 1.14 12.03 -33.62
C ARG A 792 2.19 13.12 -33.92
N ARG A 793 3.44 12.72 -34.09
CA ARG A 793 4.52 13.59 -34.58
C ARG A 793 4.35 13.86 -36.06
#